data_989d23df71c895b7eabba5740bc90935
#
_entry.id   989d23df71c895b7eabba5740bc90935
#
_cell.length_a   1.000
_cell.length_b   1.000
_cell.length_c   1.000
_cell.angle_alpha   90.00
_cell.angle_beta   90.00
_cell.angle_gamma   90.00
#
_symmetry.space_group_name_H-M   'P 1'
#
loop_
_entity.id
_entity.type
_entity.pdbx_description
1 polymer ?
#
loop_
_entity_poly.entity_id
_entity_poly.type
_entity_poly.pdbx_seq_one_letter_code
_entity_poly.pdbx_strand_id
1 'polypeptide(L)'
;MKNRTEEKERLWKEVFGKKRAYEQRDDVQKTLKNNQEALDQLNEILHKQNQEIYDQNQVDLEQLEKEIHRDYGQNSFREAQKEVAEIDFVQIEKELNEKVWGQKEAVAQLIQAIRRPFLQKREGIQNVVVLTGPKGVGKRESLVALLDILKEKSVFLSNSFRKVDLSRYQDSSNEQVFLQDLYQANEGRGSFLVFEKAEEADPYYIRRIEEYLTNGSLPFHKRYVLKEGILVENQSGLVKESVDHLAVSKKYLIFLTDLSLKKFLSLWKPEVQAKMVDCIEYQSLNRDVLQRVLEEYLRDIQEQARLNFGFELTFQKESKVYMLDHYKQNEGKEGLKQWLLIFRQKLEDLALKQDLKGCKAMVEVHDQRLTARVDQTEIVFYEPIHEQEILSQIEESFSNIIGLEEVKEKIRSYQALFLAQRRREEQGLPVNPISMHMLFMGNPGTGKTMIARLLGQYLKNIGLLQEGQLIEVTRSDLVAKYVGQTAPLTKSVIQKARGGVLFIDEAYSLYRGEQDSFGLEAIDTIVKSMEDHRGDLVVILAGYEKEMKEFLTANSGLASRFPNQFHFKDYTPEELEKIAVLEALKQGYHWDETVRKALVQYFASVDTNGNGRLARNLVEKAIVNQATRLLKEKAASMDQLCLEDFALDK
;
A
#
# COMPACT_ATOMS: atom_id res chain seq x y z
N MET A 1 4.65 -42.43 33.70
CA MET A 1 3.74 -43.04 32.70
C MET A 1 2.62 -43.86 33.34
N LYS A 2 2.78 -44.49 34.46
CA LYS A 2 1.71 -45.27 35.14
C LYS A 2 0.49 -44.46 35.57
N ASN A 3 0.66 -43.23 36.10
CA ASN A 3 -0.45 -42.39 36.59
C ASN A 3 -1.44 -41.90 35.52
N ARG A 4 -1.03 -41.75 34.28
CA ARG A 4 -1.92 -41.33 33.18
C ARG A 4 -2.83 -42.44 32.65
N THR A 5 -2.42 -43.66 32.83
CA THR A 5 -3.18 -44.85 32.39
C THR A 5 -4.31 -45.16 33.38
N GLU A 6 -4.03 -45.04 34.68
CA GLU A 6 -5.02 -45.24 35.74
C GLU A 6 -6.09 -44.14 35.77
N GLU A 7 -5.74 -42.91 35.47
CA GLU A 7 -6.68 -41.79 35.39
C GLU A 7 -7.60 -41.90 34.17
N LYS A 8 -7.09 -42.40 33.04
CA LYS A 8 -7.89 -42.74 31.86
C LYS A 8 -8.82 -43.92 32.09
N GLU A 9 -8.40 -44.92 32.85
CA GLU A 9 -9.26 -46.07 33.21
C GLU A 9 -10.38 -45.69 34.19
N ARG A 10 -10.10 -44.73 35.04
CA ARG A 10 -11.12 -44.19 36.00
C ARG A 10 -12.17 -43.39 35.25
N LEU A 11 -11.79 -42.52 34.33
CA LEU A 11 -12.70 -41.74 33.47
C LEU A 11 -13.55 -42.63 32.53
N TRP A 12 -12.98 -43.74 32.02
CA TRP A 12 -13.70 -44.69 31.17
C TRP A 12 -14.73 -45.49 31.98
N LYS A 13 -14.43 -45.88 33.22
CA LYS A 13 -15.36 -46.58 34.15
C LYS A 13 -16.52 -45.68 34.61
N GLU A 14 -16.29 -44.40 34.73
CA GLU A 14 -17.31 -43.41 35.09
C GLU A 14 -18.30 -43.12 33.94
N VAL A 15 -17.83 -43.09 32.71
CA VAL A 15 -18.65 -42.72 31.52
C VAL A 15 -19.47 -43.90 30.97
N PHE A 16 -19.02 -45.14 31.04
CA PHE A 16 -19.64 -46.29 30.31
C PHE A 16 -20.10 -47.50 31.16
N GLY A 17 -20.09 -47.44 32.53
CA GLY A 17 -20.59 -48.49 33.40
C GLY A 17 -19.82 -49.82 33.37
N LYS A 18 -19.71 -50.52 34.49
CA LYS A 18 -18.72 -51.55 34.79
C LYS A 18 -18.73 -52.87 33.98
N LYS A 19 -19.64 -53.13 33.06
CA LYS A 19 -19.65 -54.39 32.32
C LYS A 19 -19.65 -54.22 30.76
N ARG A 20 -20.28 -53.20 30.24
CA ARG A 20 -20.26 -52.97 28.76
C ARG A 20 -18.97 -52.29 28.25
N ALA A 21 -18.25 -51.63 29.13
CA ALA A 21 -17.06 -50.87 28.75
C ALA A 21 -15.83 -51.78 28.40
N TYR A 22 -15.74 -52.95 28.96
CA TYR A 22 -14.62 -53.89 28.66
C TYR A 22 -14.81 -54.61 27.32
N GLU A 23 -16.01 -55.06 27.03
CA GLU A 23 -16.32 -55.70 25.75
C GLU A 23 -16.23 -54.70 24.56
N GLN A 24 -16.68 -53.48 24.74
CA GLN A 24 -16.53 -52.43 23.71
C GLN A 24 -15.07 -51.95 23.52
N ARG A 25 -14.24 -52.01 24.56
CA ARG A 25 -12.83 -51.63 24.49
C ARG A 25 -12.01 -52.62 23.68
N ASP A 26 -12.26 -53.90 23.84
CA ASP A 26 -11.58 -54.95 23.09
C ASP A 26 -12.02 -54.96 21.63
N ASP A 27 -13.29 -54.69 21.34
CA ASP A 27 -13.81 -54.52 19.98
C ASP A 27 -13.26 -53.25 19.30
N VAL A 28 -13.16 -52.14 20.00
CA VAL A 28 -12.56 -50.89 19.48
C VAL A 28 -11.05 -51.05 19.26
N GLN A 29 -10.32 -51.74 20.18
CA GLN A 29 -8.89 -52.01 19.97
C GLN A 29 -8.66 -53.00 18.82
N LYS A 30 -9.52 -53.99 18.66
CA LYS A 30 -9.46 -54.91 17.55
C LYS A 30 -9.79 -54.24 16.22
N THR A 31 -10.78 -53.36 16.20
CA THR A 31 -11.13 -52.55 15.03
C THR A 31 -10.02 -51.53 14.68
N LEU A 32 -9.40 -50.89 15.68
CA LEU A 32 -8.25 -50.01 15.47
C LEU A 32 -7.03 -50.76 14.92
N LYS A 33 -6.76 -51.96 15.45
CA LYS A 33 -5.66 -52.78 14.96
C LYS A 33 -5.91 -53.29 13.53
N ASN A 34 -7.12 -53.72 13.23
CA ASN A 34 -7.53 -54.10 11.87
C ASN A 34 -7.47 -52.93 10.88
N ASN A 35 -7.88 -51.72 11.31
CA ASN A 35 -7.78 -50.51 10.51
C ASN A 35 -6.31 -50.06 10.30
N GLN A 36 -5.44 -50.27 11.30
CA GLN A 36 -4.01 -49.98 11.17
C GLN A 36 -3.37 -50.97 10.16
N GLU A 37 -3.67 -52.25 10.28
CA GLU A 37 -3.20 -53.27 9.33
C GLU A 37 -3.74 -53.05 7.90
N ALA A 38 -4.99 -52.58 7.78
CA ALA A 38 -5.57 -52.20 6.48
C ALA A 38 -4.89 -50.92 5.89
N LEU A 39 -4.54 -49.94 6.74
CA LEU A 39 -3.81 -48.75 6.35
C LEU A 39 -2.38 -49.09 5.90
N ASP A 40 -1.71 -50.00 6.60
CA ASP A 40 -0.37 -50.43 6.25
C ASP A 40 -0.38 -51.19 4.92
N GLN A 41 -1.38 -52.09 4.70
CA GLN A 41 -1.59 -52.73 3.41
C GLN A 41 -1.92 -51.77 2.27
N LEU A 42 -2.72 -50.73 2.54
CA LEU A 42 -3.04 -49.69 1.56
C LEU A 42 -1.81 -48.85 1.19
N ASN A 43 -0.97 -48.54 2.17
CA ASN A 43 0.30 -47.83 1.95
C ASN A 43 1.29 -48.69 1.15
N GLU A 44 1.34 -50.01 1.40
CA GLU A 44 2.18 -50.93 0.64
C GLU A 44 1.72 -51.07 -0.82
N ILE A 45 0.39 -51.11 -1.04
CA ILE A 45 -0.21 -51.12 -2.39
C ILE A 45 0.06 -49.79 -3.11
N LEU A 46 -0.12 -48.66 -2.42
CA LEU A 46 0.16 -47.32 -2.96
C LEU A 46 1.65 -47.16 -3.30
N HIS A 47 2.53 -47.65 -2.44
CA HIS A 47 3.97 -47.60 -2.73
C HIS A 47 4.32 -48.47 -3.96
N LYS A 48 3.73 -49.65 -4.08
CA LYS A 48 3.91 -50.52 -5.25
C LYS A 48 3.36 -49.87 -6.53
N GLN A 49 2.15 -49.36 -6.47
CA GLN A 49 1.56 -48.64 -7.61
C GLN A 49 2.35 -47.40 -8.02
N ASN A 50 2.82 -46.61 -7.05
CA ASN A 50 3.68 -45.45 -7.32
C ASN A 50 5.04 -45.88 -7.92
N GLN A 51 5.60 -46.99 -7.48
CA GLN A 51 6.82 -47.55 -8.07
C GLN A 51 6.59 -48.04 -9.50
N GLU A 52 5.50 -48.77 -9.73
CA GLU A 52 5.10 -49.21 -11.07
C GLU A 52 4.81 -48.06 -12.03
N ILE A 53 4.15 -46.98 -11.54
CA ILE A 53 3.94 -45.75 -12.31
C ILE A 53 5.26 -45.01 -12.57
N TYR A 54 6.18 -45.01 -11.61
CA TYR A 54 7.50 -44.41 -11.77
C TYR A 54 8.34 -45.17 -12.79
N ASP A 55 8.33 -46.50 -12.73
CA ASP A 55 9.06 -47.39 -13.66
C ASP A 55 8.43 -47.34 -15.06
N GLN A 56 7.09 -47.28 -15.16
CA GLN A 56 6.37 -47.09 -16.42
C GLN A 56 6.69 -45.71 -17.03
N ASN A 57 6.67 -44.62 -16.24
CA ASN A 57 7.03 -43.30 -16.69
C ASN A 57 8.50 -43.18 -17.11
N GLN A 58 9.42 -43.97 -16.52
CA GLN A 58 10.82 -44.07 -16.95
C GLN A 58 10.92 -44.74 -18.31
N VAL A 59 10.17 -45.86 -18.51
CA VAL A 59 10.12 -46.57 -19.79
C VAL A 59 9.47 -45.70 -20.88
N ASP A 60 8.39 -44.99 -20.53
CA ASP A 60 7.73 -44.06 -21.44
C ASP A 60 8.62 -42.86 -21.78
N LEU A 61 9.38 -42.32 -20.81
CA LEU A 61 10.40 -41.31 -21.05
C LEU A 61 11.52 -41.78 -21.97
N GLU A 62 12.03 -43.00 -21.76
CA GLU A 62 13.04 -43.56 -22.65
C GLU A 62 12.49 -43.88 -24.06
N GLN A 63 11.22 -44.26 -24.16
CA GLN A 63 10.55 -44.41 -25.48
C GLN A 63 10.29 -43.08 -26.14
N LEU A 64 9.81 -42.04 -25.38
CA LEU A 64 9.66 -40.68 -25.87
C LEU A 64 11.01 -40.08 -26.29
N GLU A 65 12.07 -40.30 -25.53
CA GLU A 65 13.42 -39.87 -25.93
C GLU A 65 13.90 -40.58 -27.21
N LYS A 66 13.57 -41.85 -27.39
CA LYS A 66 13.87 -42.60 -28.63
C LYS A 66 13.01 -42.19 -29.81
N GLU A 67 11.74 -41.80 -29.57
CA GLU A 67 10.84 -41.23 -30.60
C GLU A 67 11.23 -39.80 -30.93
N ILE A 68 11.56 -38.97 -29.93
CA ILE A 68 12.10 -37.62 -30.13
C ILE A 68 13.42 -37.65 -30.89
N HIS A 69 14.28 -38.69 -30.63
CA HIS A 69 15.51 -38.90 -31.42
C HIS A 69 15.25 -39.44 -32.84
N ARG A 70 14.10 -40.09 -33.12
CA ARG A 70 13.71 -40.52 -34.47
C ARG A 70 13.04 -39.46 -35.29
N ASP A 71 12.13 -38.66 -34.72
CA ASP A 71 11.29 -37.71 -35.48
C ASP A 71 11.88 -36.28 -35.50
N TYR A 72 12.63 -35.89 -34.48
CA TYR A 72 13.41 -34.64 -34.52
C TYR A 72 14.87 -35.01 -34.79
N GLY A 73 15.16 -35.15 -36.07
CA GLY A 73 16.50 -35.46 -36.54
C GLY A 73 17.56 -34.56 -35.87
N GLN A 74 18.73 -35.14 -35.64
CA GLN A 74 19.92 -34.47 -35.07
C GLN A 74 20.23 -33.10 -35.67
N ASN A 75 19.62 -32.75 -36.83
CA ASN A 75 19.76 -31.48 -37.51
C ASN A 75 19.04 -30.30 -36.80
N SER A 76 17.84 -30.49 -36.27
CA SER A 76 17.11 -29.36 -35.62
C SER A 76 17.72 -28.96 -34.28
N PHE A 77 18.26 -29.92 -33.53
CA PHE A 77 18.98 -29.63 -32.27
C PHE A 77 20.35 -28.99 -32.56
N ARG A 78 21.04 -29.44 -33.63
CA ARG A 78 22.29 -28.84 -34.13
C ARG A 78 22.08 -27.46 -34.73
N GLU A 79 20.96 -27.22 -35.42
CA GLU A 79 20.59 -25.90 -35.92
C GLU A 79 20.21 -24.93 -34.78
N ALA A 80 19.43 -25.37 -33.78
CA ALA A 80 19.14 -24.57 -32.60
C ALA A 80 20.40 -24.29 -31.76
N GLN A 81 21.30 -25.27 -31.63
CA GLN A 81 22.61 -25.07 -30.99
C GLN A 81 23.52 -24.14 -31.81
N LYS A 82 23.45 -24.14 -33.14
CA LYS A 82 24.18 -23.20 -33.99
C LYS A 82 23.61 -21.78 -33.83
N GLU A 83 22.30 -21.59 -33.92
CA GLU A 83 21.65 -20.29 -33.67
C GLU A 83 22.01 -19.71 -32.27
N VAL A 84 22.05 -20.56 -31.25
CA VAL A 84 22.46 -20.17 -29.87
C VAL A 84 23.96 -19.91 -29.79
N ALA A 85 24.80 -20.63 -30.56
CA ALA A 85 26.23 -20.40 -30.58
C ALA A 85 26.64 -19.10 -31.29
N GLU A 86 25.76 -18.52 -32.11
CA GLU A 86 25.96 -17.21 -32.75
C GLU A 86 25.62 -16.04 -31.79
N ILE A 87 24.82 -16.26 -30.74
CA ILE A 87 24.48 -15.23 -29.75
C ILE A 87 25.49 -15.26 -28.59
N ASP A 88 26.31 -14.24 -28.49
CA ASP A 88 27.26 -14.10 -27.39
C ASP A 88 26.59 -13.58 -26.12
N PHE A 89 25.96 -14.51 -25.37
CA PHE A 89 25.33 -14.19 -24.09
C PHE A 89 26.32 -13.76 -23.01
N VAL A 90 27.59 -14.11 -23.12
CA VAL A 90 28.64 -13.68 -22.16
C VAL A 90 28.93 -12.18 -22.34
N GLN A 91 29.01 -11.76 -23.62
CA GLN A 91 29.18 -10.34 -23.91
C GLN A 91 27.94 -9.52 -23.51
N ILE A 92 26.71 -10.07 -23.72
CA ILE A 92 25.46 -9.44 -23.28
C ILE A 92 25.43 -9.27 -21.76
N GLU A 93 25.84 -10.29 -21.00
CA GLU A 93 25.93 -10.24 -19.54
C GLU A 93 26.91 -9.16 -19.08
N LYS A 94 28.06 -9.06 -19.71
CA LYS A 94 29.07 -8.05 -19.40
C LYS A 94 28.52 -6.64 -19.65
N GLU A 95 27.93 -6.37 -20.80
CA GLU A 95 27.34 -5.09 -21.16
C GLU A 95 26.19 -4.70 -20.23
N LEU A 96 25.36 -5.70 -19.82
CA LEU A 96 24.28 -5.47 -18.87
C LEU A 96 24.82 -5.13 -17.45
N ASN A 97 25.90 -5.79 -17.02
CA ASN A 97 26.55 -5.47 -15.75
C ASN A 97 27.21 -4.09 -15.71
N GLU A 98 27.59 -3.53 -16.88
CA GLU A 98 28.07 -2.15 -17.00
C GLU A 98 26.94 -1.13 -16.82
N LYS A 99 25.70 -1.47 -17.24
CA LYS A 99 24.50 -0.61 -17.15
C LYS A 99 23.75 -0.79 -15.81
N VAL A 100 23.78 -2.00 -15.22
CA VAL A 100 23.04 -2.35 -13.99
C VAL A 100 23.99 -2.64 -12.85
N TRP A 101 24.11 -1.69 -11.93
CA TRP A 101 25.09 -1.78 -10.86
C TRP A 101 24.55 -2.51 -9.62
N GLY A 102 25.43 -3.31 -9.00
CA GLY A 102 25.16 -3.97 -7.72
C GLY A 102 24.27 -5.19 -7.78
N GLN A 103 23.93 -5.71 -8.98
CA GLN A 103 22.99 -6.82 -9.17
C GLN A 103 23.59 -7.96 -10.02
N LYS A 104 24.87 -8.26 -9.87
CA LYS A 104 25.57 -9.24 -10.73
C LYS A 104 24.91 -10.61 -10.78
N GLU A 105 24.48 -11.13 -9.63
CA GLU A 105 23.83 -12.45 -9.56
C GLU A 105 22.45 -12.42 -10.24
N ALA A 106 21.66 -11.39 -9.97
CA ALA A 106 20.34 -11.22 -10.61
C ALA A 106 20.46 -11.05 -12.12
N VAL A 107 21.47 -10.31 -12.60
CA VAL A 107 21.78 -10.15 -14.02
C VAL A 107 22.13 -11.49 -14.67
N ALA A 108 23.02 -12.28 -14.06
CA ALA A 108 23.39 -13.61 -14.54
C ALA A 108 22.17 -14.53 -14.64
N GLN A 109 21.32 -14.57 -13.60
CA GLN A 109 20.08 -15.35 -13.60
C GLN A 109 19.10 -14.86 -14.67
N LEU A 110 18.97 -13.55 -14.87
CA LEU A 110 18.10 -12.97 -15.89
C LEU A 110 18.55 -13.37 -17.30
N ILE A 111 19.84 -13.33 -17.59
CA ILE A 111 20.41 -13.79 -18.87
C ILE A 111 20.10 -15.28 -19.07
N GLN A 112 20.27 -16.13 -18.03
CA GLN A 112 19.94 -17.53 -18.12
C GLN A 112 18.44 -17.76 -18.40
N ALA A 113 17.56 -17.03 -17.72
CA ALA A 113 16.11 -17.11 -17.94
C ALA A 113 15.70 -16.78 -19.37
N ILE A 114 16.38 -15.78 -19.99
CA ILE A 114 16.13 -15.41 -21.38
C ILE A 114 16.73 -16.42 -22.36
N ARG A 115 17.88 -17.02 -22.02
CA ARG A 115 18.57 -18.00 -22.85
C ARG A 115 17.85 -19.35 -22.95
N ARG A 116 17.15 -19.80 -21.88
CA ARG A 116 16.51 -21.14 -21.81
C ARG A 116 15.64 -21.49 -23.02
N PRO A 117 14.72 -20.64 -23.52
CA PRO A 117 13.86 -20.96 -24.65
C PRO A 117 14.59 -21.13 -25.98
N PHE A 118 15.80 -20.58 -26.12
CA PHE A 118 16.62 -20.82 -27.32
C PHE A 118 17.17 -22.24 -27.39
N LEU A 119 17.24 -22.94 -26.24
CA LEU A 119 17.66 -24.33 -26.19
C LEU A 119 16.54 -25.31 -26.53
N GLN A 120 15.28 -24.88 -26.40
CA GLN A 120 14.08 -25.67 -26.69
C GLN A 120 13.05 -24.81 -27.42
N LYS A 121 12.73 -25.11 -28.65
CA LYS A 121 11.67 -24.42 -29.39
C LYS A 121 10.33 -24.70 -28.67
N ARG A 122 9.72 -23.65 -28.11
CA ARG A 122 8.42 -23.71 -27.43
C ARG A 122 7.38 -22.93 -28.22
N GLU A 123 6.18 -23.48 -28.30
CA GLU A 123 5.01 -22.74 -28.77
C GLU A 123 4.34 -22.06 -27.59
N GLY A 124 3.77 -20.86 -27.77
CA GLY A 124 3.08 -20.13 -26.72
C GLY A 124 4.02 -19.41 -25.74
N ILE A 125 3.89 -19.70 -24.43
CA ILE A 125 4.70 -19.09 -23.38
C ILE A 125 6.14 -19.57 -23.47
N GLN A 126 7.07 -18.67 -23.72
CA GLN A 126 8.50 -18.99 -23.82
C GLN A 126 9.09 -19.25 -22.45
N ASN A 127 8.86 -18.33 -21.49
CA ASN A 127 9.28 -18.48 -20.11
C ASN A 127 8.42 -17.61 -19.19
N VAL A 128 8.32 -18.00 -17.91
CA VAL A 128 7.71 -17.21 -16.85
C VAL A 128 8.80 -16.84 -15.86
N VAL A 129 9.09 -15.55 -15.77
CA VAL A 129 10.18 -15.00 -14.94
C VAL A 129 9.61 -14.09 -13.87
N VAL A 130 10.04 -14.26 -12.63
CA VAL A 130 9.62 -13.42 -11.50
C VAL A 130 10.82 -12.63 -11.01
N LEU A 131 10.74 -11.29 -11.04
CA LEU A 131 11.76 -10.40 -10.50
C LEU A 131 11.25 -9.83 -9.18
N THR A 132 11.85 -10.27 -8.08
CA THR A 132 11.50 -9.86 -6.72
C THR A 132 12.59 -8.99 -6.10
N GLY A 133 12.29 -8.32 -4.99
CA GLY A 133 13.25 -7.54 -4.22
C GLY A 133 12.75 -6.14 -3.92
N PRO A 134 13.46 -5.37 -3.08
CA PRO A 134 13.04 -4.05 -2.63
C PRO A 134 12.75 -3.07 -3.77
N LYS A 135 12.01 -2.00 -3.46
CA LYS A 135 11.75 -0.92 -4.41
C LYS A 135 13.07 -0.22 -4.80
N GLY A 136 13.17 0.21 -6.05
CA GLY A 136 14.31 1.02 -6.51
C GLY A 136 15.67 0.30 -6.63
N VAL A 137 15.70 -1.05 -6.63
CA VAL A 137 16.95 -1.84 -6.78
C VAL A 137 17.36 -2.10 -8.23
N GLY A 138 16.57 -1.63 -9.22
CA GLY A 138 16.92 -1.75 -10.63
C GLY A 138 16.23 -2.88 -11.38
N LYS A 139 15.20 -3.55 -10.86
CA LYS A 139 14.46 -4.64 -11.54
C LYS A 139 13.99 -4.26 -12.94
N ARG A 140 13.28 -3.14 -13.06
CA ARG A 140 12.75 -2.65 -14.35
C ARG A 140 13.84 -2.12 -15.27
N GLU A 141 14.84 -1.43 -14.69
CA GLU A 141 15.98 -0.93 -15.46
C GLU A 141 16.79 -2.06 -16.10
N SER A 142 17.00 -3.16 -15.36
CA SER A 142 17.68 -4.36 -15.88
C SER A 142 16.96 -4.94 -17.08
N LEU A 143 15.61 -4.99 -17.03
CA LEU A 143 14.80 -5.50 -18.12
C LEU A 143 14.89 -4.58 -19.35
N VAL A 144 14.77 -3.27 -19.17
CA VAL A 144 14.89 -2.27 -20.25
C VAL A 144 16.28 -2.34 -20.90
N ALA A 145 17.33 -2.28 -20.07
CA ALA A 145 18.71 -2.33 -20.57
C ALA A 145 19.02 -3.64 -21.30
N LEU A 146 18.51 -4.76 -20.81
CA LEU A 146 18.64 -6.07 -21.48
C LEU A 146 17.96 -6.07 -22.84
N LEU A 147 16.73 -5.56 -22.94
CA LEU A 147 15.99 -5.50 -24.19
C LEU A 147 16.67 -4.60 -25.22
N ASP A 148 17.26 -3.48 -24.80
CA ASP A 148 18.03 -2.59 -25.67
C ASP A 148 19.25 -3.34 -26.24
N ILE A 149 20.02 -4.03 -25.40
CA ILE A 149 21.18 -4.81 -25.82
C ILE A 149 20.77 -5.94 -26.77
N LEU A 150 19.70 -6.69 -26.46
CA LEU A 150 19.21 -7.79 -27.29
C LEU A 150 18.73 -7.31 -28.67
N LYS A 151 18.15 -6.10 -28.73
CA LYS A 151 17.78 -5.47 -30.00
C LYS A 151 19.00 -5.01 -30.78
N GLU A 152 19.96 -4.34 -30.15
CA GLU A 152 21.21 -3.91 -30.77
C GLU A 152 21.97 -5.08 -31.42
N LYS A 153 21.94 -6.23 -30.73
CA LYS A 153 22.55 -7.48 -31.20
C LYS A 153 21.64 -8.31 -32.14
N SER A 154 20.50 -7.75 -32.55
CA SER A 154 19.52 -8.40 -33.47
C SER A 154 18.95 -9.72 -32.97
N VAL A 155 19.01 -9.98 -31.64
CA VAL A 155 18.40 -11.18 -30.99
C VAL A 155 16.88 -11.04 -31.00
N PHE A 156 16.38 -9.82 -30.74
CA PHE A 156 14.97 -9.48 -30.83
C PHE A 156 14.76 -8.31 -31.82
N LEU A 157 13.64 -8.37 -32.54
CA LEU A 157 13.28 -7.33 -33.51
C LEU A 157 12.84 -6.02 -32.85
N SER A 158 12.47 -6.06 -31.58
CA SER A 158 11.97 -4.89 -30.84
C SER A 158 12.48 -4.92 -29.40
N ASN A 159 12.84 -3.75 -28.88
CA ASN A 159 13.13 -3.52 -27.45
C ASN A 159 11.89 -3.12 -26.64
N SER A 160 10.73 -3.07 -27.30
CA SER A 160 9.49 -2.72 -26.61
C SER A 160 8.93 -3.93 -25.85
N PHE A 161 8.41 -3.68 -24.67
CA PHE A 161 7.56 -4.60 -23.95
C PHE A 161 6.22 -3.93 -23.63
N ARG A 162 5.19 -4.75 -23.45
CA ARG A 162 3.89 -4.27 -23.01
C ARG A 162 3.74 -4.56 -21.52
N LYS A 163 3.17 -3.58 -20.82
CA LYS A 163 2.97 -3.60 -19.39
C LYS A 163 1.49 -3.69 -19.06
N VAL A 164 1.14 -4.61 -18.15
CA VAL A 164 -0.16 -4.70 -17.50
C VAL A 164 0.03 -4.38 -16.02
N ASP A 165 -0.42 -3.20 -15.61
CA ASP A 165 -0.37 -2.75 -14.22
C ASP A 165 -1.60 -3.28 -13.48
N LEU A 166 -1.40 -4.31 -12.68
CA LEU A 166 -2.47 -5.04 -12.01
C LEU A 166 -3.13 -4.24 -10.89
N SER A 167 -2.49 -3.18 -10.38
CA SER A 167 -3.09 -2.27 -9.40
C SER A 167 -4.31 -1.50 -9.92
N ARG A 168 -4.52 -1.48 -11.25
CA ARG A 168 -5.70 -0.85 -11.87
C ARG A 168 -6.98 -1.68 -11.71
N TYR A 169 -6.85 -2.97 -11.37
CA TYR A 169 -7.94 -3.93 -11.36
C TYR A 169 -8.23 -4.36 -9.92
N GLN A 170 -8.75 -3.42 -9.12
CA GLN A 170 -9.03 -3.61 -7.70
C GLN A 170 -10.42 -4.18 -7.41
N ASP A 171 -11.27 -4.25 -8.45
CA ASP A 171 -12.60 -4.82 -8.35
C ASP A 171 -12.97 -5.56 -9.65
N SER A 172 -13.77 -6.62 -9.53
CA SER A 172 -14.14 -7.51 -10.63
C SER A 172 -15.01 -6.87 -11.74
N SER A 173 -15.48 -5.63 -11.56
CA SER A 173 -16.31 -4.92 -12.54
C SER A 173 -15.54 -4.48 -13.78
N ASN A 174 -14.22 -4.40 -13.71
CA ASN A 174 -13.34 -3.90 -14.76
C ASN A 174 -12.85 -4.99 -15.72
N GLU A 175 -13.51 -6.15 -15.82
CA GLU A 175 -13.08 -7.28 -16.64
C GLU A 175 -12.84 -6.90 -18.10
N GLN A 176 -13.73 -6.11 -18.70
CA GLN A 176 -13.57 -5.68 -20.10
C GLN A 176 -12.30 -4.86 -20.32
N VAL A 177 -11.96 -3.97 -19.38
CA VAL A 177 -10.72 -3.16 -19.44
C VAL A 177 -9.50 -4.06 -19.30
N PHE A 178 -9.53 -4.99 -18.36
CA PHE A 178 -8.45 -5.97 -18.16
C PHE A 178 -8.22 -6.82 -19.42
N LEU A 179 -9.27 -7.36 -20.02
CA LEU A 179 -9.18 -8.17 -21.24
C LEU A 179 -8.66 -7.34 -22.41
N GLN A 180 -9.08 -6.08 -22.54
CA GLN A 180 -8.58 -5.17 -23.57
C GLN A 180 -7.09 -4.86 -23.40
N ASP A 181 -6.66 -4.54 -22.19
CA ASP A 181 -5.26 -4.25 -21.89
C ASP A 181 -4.37 -5.49 -22.11
N LEU A 182 -4.85 -6.67 -21.69
CA LEU A 182 -4.15 -7.93 -21.90
C LEU A 182 -4.09 -8.31 -23.39
N TYR A 183 -5.19 -8.11 -24.15
CA TYR A 183 -5.23 -8.31 -25.60
C TYR A 183 -4.21 -7.42 -26.32
N GLN A 184 -4.23 -6.13 -26.04
CA GLN A 184 -3.27 -5.19 -26.64
C GLN A 184 -1.82 -5.51 -26.28
N ALA A 185 -1.60 -5.97 -25.05
CA ALA A 185 -0.27 -6.38 -24.60
C ALA A 185 0.21 -7.65 -25.29
N ASN A 186 -0.69 -8.60 -25.55
CA ASN A 186 -0.38 -9.85 -26.23
C ASN A 186 -0.16 -9.69 -27.74
N GLU A 187 -0.98 -8.89 -28.44
CA GLU A 187 -0.87 -8.62 -29.87
C GLU A 187 0.30 -7.71 -30.24
N GLY A 188 0.87 -7.00 -29.27
CA GLY A 188 2.04 -6.14 -29.49
C GLY A 188 3.24 -6.91 -30.06
N ARG A 189 4.02 -6.25 -30.94
CA ARG A 189 5.21 -6.83 -31.62
C ARG A 189 6.36 -7.20 -30.65
N GLY A 190 6.33 -6.77 -29.40
CA GLY A 190 7.34 -7.09 -28.39
C GLY A 190 7.25 -8.54 -27.91
N SER A 191 8.39 -9.17 -27.66
CA SER A 191 8.45 -10.54 -27.14
C SER A 191 8.17 -10.64 -25.63
N PHE A 192 7.98 -9.53 -24.91
CA PHE A 192 7.85 -9.46 -23.47
C PHE A 192 6.51 -8.86 -23.05
N LEU A 193 5.83 -9.57 -22.15
CA LEU A 193 4.64 -9.13 -21.45
C LEU A 193 4.97 -9.03 -19.95
N VAL A 194 4.85 -7.82 -19.41
CA VAL A 194 5.27 -7.51 -18.03
C VAL A 194 4.04 -7.25 -17.17
N PHE A 195 3.88 -8.02 -16.11
CA PHE A 195 2.88 -7.81 -15.08
C PHE A 195 3.51 -7.12 -13.86
N GLU A 196 2.93 -6.03 -13.42
CA GLU A 196 3.39 -5.30 -12.23
C GLU A 196 2.31 -5.29 -11.15
N LYS A 197 2.71 -5.29 -9.89
CA LYS A 197 1.85 -5.12 -8.70
C LYS A 197 0.71 -6.14 -8.60
N ALA A 198 1.01 -7.41 -8.81
CA ALA A 198 0.03 -8.48 -8.67
C ALA A 198 -0.59 -8.54 -7.26
N GLU A 199 0.14 -8.11 -6.24
CA GLU A 199 -0.29 -8.01 -4.85
C GLU A 199 -1.40 -6.98 -4.60
N GLU A 200 -1.60 -6.03 -5.51
CA GLU A 200 -2.63 -4.98 -5.40
C GLU A 200 -3.90 -5.33 -6.19
N ALA A 201 -3.89 -6.42 -6.97
CA ALA A 201 -5.00 -6.84 -7.80
C ALA A 201 -6.11 -7.54 -7.00
N ASP A 202 -7.36 -7.41 -7.47
CA ASP A 202 -8.44 -8.26 -6.95
C ASP A 202 -8.13 -9.75 -7.23
N PRO A 203 -8.43 -10.68 -6.30
CA PRO A 203 -8.22 -12.12 -6.48
C PRO A 203 -8.89 -12.71 -7.73
N TYR A 204 -9.91 -12.06 -8.28
CA TYR A 204 -10.52 -12.44 -9.53
C TYR A 204 -9.51 -12.41 -10.70
N TYR A 205 -8.75 -11.30 -10.84
CA TYR A 205 -7.76 -11.16 -11.92
C TYR A 205 -6.55 -12.04 -11.72
N ILE A 206 -6.16 -12.31 -10.46
CA ILE A 206 -5.13 -13.30 -10.17
C ILE A 206 -5.54 -14.66 -10.72
N ARG A 207 -6.79 -15.11 -10.49
CA ARG A 207 -7.33 -16.36 -11.06
C ARG A 207 -7.35 -16.36 -12.58
N ARG A 208 -7.70 -15.22 -13.21
CA ARG A 208 -7.70 -15.08 -14.67
C ARG A 208 -6.29 -15.22 -15.24
N ILE A 209 -5.28 -14.66 -14.56
CA ILE A 209 -3.87 -14.83 -14.96
C ILE A 209 -3.41 -16.26 -14.70
N GLU A 210 -3.84 -16.92 -13.63
CA GLU A 210 -3.57 -18.34 -13.39
C GLU A 210 -4.07 -19.21 -14.55
N GLU A 211 -5.30 -18.98 -15.01
CA GLU A 211 -5.85 -19.67 -16.20
C GLU A 211 -5.00 -19.43 -17.45
N TYR A 212 -4.61 -18.15 -17.69
CA TYR A 212 -3.76 -17.75 -18.81
C TYR A 212 -2.39 -18.46 -18.77
N LEU A 213 -1.76 -18.54 -17.58
CA LEU A 213 -0.49 -19.23 -17.37
C LEU A 213 -0.64 -20.75 -17.52
N THR A 214 -1.75 -21.32 -17.02
CA THR A 214 -1.94 -22.77 -16.99
C THR A 214 -2.26 -23.32 -18.37
N ASN A 215 -3.16 -22.66 -19.10
CA ASN A 215 -3.69 -23.16 -20.37
C ASN A 215 -2.94 -22.62 -21.59
N GLY A 216 -2.07 -21.61 -21.42
CA GLY A 216 -1.49 -20.85 -22.55
C GLY A 216 -2.53 -20.02 -23.32
N SER A 217 -3.75 -19.97 -22.81
CA SER A 217 -4.85 -19.18 -23.36
C SER A 217 -5.81 -18.78 -22.25
N LEU A 218 -6.47 -17.64 -22.43
CA LEU A 218 -7.49 -17.11 -21.51
C LEU A 218 -8.85 -17.17 -22.18
N PRO A 219 -9.77 -18.07 -21.79
CA PRO A 219 -11.14 -18.09 -22.31
C PRO A 219 -11.91 -16.87 -21.84
N PHE A 220 -12.76 -16.33 -22.69
CA PHE A 220 -13.64 -15.22 -22.35
C PHE A 220 -14.99 -15.74 -21.82
N HIS A 221 -15.52 -15.09 -20.78
CA HIS A 221 -16.85 -15.43 -20.25
C HIS A 221 -17.98 -14.91 -21.12
N LYS A 222 -17.67 -13.93 -21.98
CA LYS A 222 -18.59 -13.31 -22.93
C LYS A 222 -18.01 -13.39 -24.33
N ARG A 223 -18.85 -13.25 -25.36
CA ARG A 223 -18.39 -13.18 -26.75
C ARG A 223 -17.99 -11.76 -27.10
N TYR A 224 -16.79 -11.60 -27.63
CA TYR A 224 -16.27 -10.32 -28.11
C TYR A 224 -16.06 -10.34 -29.60
N VAL A 225 -16.15 -9.16 -30.21
CA VAL A 225 -15.79 -8.92 -31.61
C VAL A 225 -14.69 -7.89 -31.62
N LEU A 226 -13.69 -8.12 -32.45
CA LEU A 226 -12.60 -7.17 -32.62
C LEU A 226 -13.01 -6.10 -33.64
N LYS A 227 -13.16 -4.84 -33.20
CA LYS A 227 -13.38 -3.68 -34.06
C LYS A 227 -12.23 -2.71 -33.91
N GLU A 228 -11.45 -2.51 -34.97
CA GLU A 228 -10.29 -1.60 -34.98
C GLU A 228 -9.31 -1.82 -33.80
N GLY A 229 -9.10 -3.09 -33.41
CA GLY A 229 -8.22 -3.43 -32.28
C GLY A 229 -8.85 -3.30 -30.89
N ILE A 230 -10.17 -3.03 -30.81
CA ILE A 230 -10.93 -2.93 -29.56
C ILE A 230 -11.84 -4.15 -29.43
N LEU A 231 -11.79 -4.79 -28.26
CA LEU A 231 -12.70 -5.87 -27.88
C LEU A 231 -14.07 -5.28 -27.48
N VAL A 232 -15.07 -5.48 -28.34
CA VAL A 232 -16.46 -5.02 -28.09
C VAL A 232 -17.33 -6.22 -27.78
N GLU A 233 -18.07 -6.18 -26.65
CA GLU A 233 -19.01 -7.24 -26.26
C GLU A 233 -20.10 -7.42 -27.32
N ASN A 234 -20.27 -8.64 -27.83
CA ASN A 234 -21.27 -8.97 -28.83
C ASN A 234 -22.55 -9.49 -28.15
N GLN A 235 -23.54 -8.61 -27.97
CA GLN A 235 -24.84 -8.95 -27.39
C GLN A 235 -25.81 -9.58 -28.41
N SER A 236 -25.60 -9.40 -29.71
CA SER A 236 -26.60 -9.77 -30.74
C SER A 236 -26.47 -11.18 -31.29
N GLY A 237 -25.40 -11.89 -31.04
CA GLY A 237 -25.18 -13.27 -31.53
C GLY A 237 -25.06 -13.46 -33.05
N LEU A 238 -25.19 -12.41 -33.86
CA LEU A 238 -25.32 -12.46 -35.32
C LEU A 238 -24.00 -12.25 -36.06
N VAL A 239 -22.86 -12.11 -35.38
CA VAL A 239 -21.57 -11.85 -36.01
C VAL A 239 -20.79 -13.14 -36.21
N LYS A 240 -20.30 -13.37 -37.47
CA LYS A 240 -19.58 -14.60 -37.87
C LYS A 240 -18.17 -14.73 -37.26
N GLU A 241 -17.54 -13.62 -36.87
CA GLU A 241 -16.17 -13.61 -36.33
C GLU A 241 -16.21 -13.12 -34.86
N SER A 242 -16.34 -14.05 -33.93
CA SER A 242 -16.21 -13.75 -32.49
C SER A 242 -14.88 -14.26 -31.96
N VAL A 243 -14.25 -13.45 -31.09
CA VAL A 243 -13.10 -13.86 -30.29
C VAL A 243 -13.63 -14.41 -28.98
N ASP A 244 -13.36 -15.68 -28.69
CA ASP A 244 -13.82 -16.38 -27.49
C ASP A 244 -12.69 -16.70 -26.50
N HIS A 245 -11.45 -16.52 -26.91
CA HIS A 245 -10.27 -16.68 -26.05
C HIS A 245 -9.11 -15.82 -26.54
N LEU A 246 -8.13 -15.61 -25.67
CA LEU A 246 -6.85 -14.96 -25.93
C LEU A 246 -5.72 -15.97 -25.79
N ALA A 247 -5.13 -16.41 -26.91
CA ALA A 247 -3.96 -17.31 -26.89
C ALA A 247 -2.66 -16.53 -26.69
N VAL A 248 -1.72 -17.10 -25.94
CA VAL A 248 -0.37 -16.54 -25.79
C VAL A 248 0.44 -16.80 -27.05
N SER A 249 1.01 -15.76 -27.66
CA SER A 249 1.85 -15.87 -28.85
C SER A 249 3.31 -15.61 -28.49
N LYS A 250 4.14 -16.66 -28.37
CA LYS A 250 5.62 -16.61 -28.24
C LYS A 250 6.13 -15.48 -27.31
N LYS A 251 5.58 -15.37 -26.07
CA LYS A 251 5.91 -14.31 -25.12
C LYS A 251 6.72 -14.84 -23.93
N TYR A 252 7.65 -14.03 -23.47
CA TYR A 252 8.18 -14.10 -22.10
C TYR A 252 7.20 -13.37 -21.18
N LEU A 253 6.73 -14.04 -20.15
CA LEU A 253 5.86 -13.45 -19.14
C LEU A 253 6.70 -13.09 -17.92
N ILE A 254 6.76 -11.81 -17.58
CA ILE A 254 7.63 -11.30 -16.51
C ILE A 254 6.78 -10.65 -15.44
N PHE A 255 6.95 -11.07 -14.21
CA PHE A 255 6.33 -10.46 -13.04
C PHE A 255 7.34 -9.58 -12.30
N LEU A 256 6.99 -8.31 -12.09
CA LEU A 256 7.75 -7.38 -11.25
C LEU A 256 6.99 -7.15 -9.96
N THR A 257 7.64 -7.45 -8.83
CA THR A 257 7.05 -7.24 -7.50
C THR A 257 8.08 -6.71 -6.51
N ASP A 258 7.61 -5.93 -5.53
CA ASP A 258 8.41 -5.46 -4.40
C ASP A 258 8.29 -6.40 -3.18
N LEU A 259 7.46 -7.43 -3.27
CA LEU A 259 7.35 -8.46 -2.25
C LEU A 259 8.57 -9.39 -2.24
N SER A 260 8.83 -10.00 -1.09
CA SER A 260 9.74 -11.16 -1.03
C SER A 260 9.17 -12.33 -1.83
N LEU A 261 10.04 -13.17 -2.39
CA LEU A 261 9.64 -14.32 -3.21
C LEU A 261 8.58 -15.19 -2.53
N LYS A 262 8.76 -15.48 -1.24
CA LYS A 262 7.81 -16.29 -0.47
C LYS A 262 6.41 -15.67 -0.41
N LYS A 263 6.32 -14.35 -0.19
CA LYS A 263 5.04 -13.63 -0.16
C LYS A 263 4.40 -13.57 -1.55
N PHE A 264 5.18 -13.31 -2.58
CA PHE A 264 4.69 -13.28 -3.95
C PHE A 264 4.13 -14.65 -4.38
N LEU A 265 4.88 -15.73 -4.14
CA LEU A 265 4.44 -17.09 -4.50
C LEU A 265 3.17 -17.50 -3.74
N SER A 266 2.95 -17.02 -2.52
CA SER A 266 1.71 -17.32 -1.77
C SER A 266 0.43 -16.72 -2.37
N LEU A 267 0.53 -15.83 -3.35
CA LEU A 267 -0.62 -15.31 -4.10
C LEU A 267 -1.16 -16.32 -5.13
N TRP A 268 -0.36 -17.32 -5.52
CA TRP A 268 -0.59 -18.22 -6.64
C TRP A 268 -0.81 -19.66 -6.19
N LYS A 269 -1.59 -20.42 -6.96
CA LYS A 269 -1.76 -21.85 -6.73
C LYS A 269 -0.44 -22.63 -6.99
N PRO A 270 -0.22 -23.76 -6.30
CA PRO A 270 1.00 -24.56 -6.47
C PRO A 270 1.31 -24.96 -7.93
N GLU A 271 0.28 -25.25 -8.73
CA GLU A 271 0.42 -25.58 -10.16
C GLU A 271 1.01 -24.42 -10.98
N VAL A 272 0.63 -23.18 -10.64
CA VAL A 272 1.14 -21.97 -11.28
C VAL A 272 2.54 -21.63 -10.78
N GLN A 273 2.79 -21.83 -9.47
CA GLN A 273 4.14 -21.66 -8.91
C GLN A 273 5.15 -22.56 -9.62
N ALA A 274 4.78 -23.81 -9.96
CA ALA A 274 5.64 -24.72 -10.70
C ALA A 274 6.01 -24.24 -12.11
N LYS A 275 5.23 -23.34 -12.72
CA LYS A 275 5.52 -22.70 -14.01
C LYS A 275 6.41 -21.48 -13.91
N MET A 276 6.54 -20.88 -12.72
CA MET A 276 7.43 -19.77 -12.43
C MET A 276 8.85 -20.28 -12.17
N VAL A 277 9.49 -20.82 -13.20
CA VAL A 277 10.76 -21.54 -13.09
C VAL A 277 11.92 -20.62 -12.71
N ASP A 278 11.93 -19.40 -13.24
CA ASP A 278 13.01 -18.46 -13.01
C ASP A 278 12.56 -17.34 -12.08
N CYS A 279 12.82 -17.53 -10.78
CA CYS A 279 12.60 -16.55 -9.73
C CYS A 279 13.92 -15.87 -9.37
N ILE A 280 14.02 -14.59 -9.62
CA ILE A 280 15.25 -13.80 -9.50
C ILE A 280 15.07 -12.78 -8.40
N GLU A 281 15.92 -12.83 -7.40
CA GLU A 281 15.86 -11.94 -6.24
C GLU A 281 16.94 -10.85 -6.33
N TYR A 282 16.48 -9.59 -6.42
CA TYR A 282 17.32 -8.41 -6.40
C TYR A 282 17.61 -7.99 -4.97
N GLN A 283 18.89 -7.76 -4.69
CA GLN A 283 19.35 -7.35 -3.38
C GLN A 283 19.28 -5.82 -3.19
N SER A 284 19.18 -5.40 -1.93
CA SER A 284 19.31 -3.98 -1.59
C SER A 284 20.65 -3.43 -2.09
N LEU A 285 20.65 -2.20 -2.59
CA LEU A 285 21.85 -1.56 -3.08
C LEU A 285 22.77 -1.17 -1.92
N ASN A 286 24.03 -1.48 -2.03
CA ASN A 286 25.03 -1.04 -1.06
C ASN A 286 25.38 0.44 -1.25
N ARG A 287 26.06 1.03 -0.25
CA ARG A 287 26.42 2.46 -0.22
C ARG A 287 27.29 2.87 -1.42
N ASP A 288 28.21 2.02 -1.85
CA ASP A 288 29.10 2.33 -2.97
C ASP A 288 28.36 2.43 -4.30
N VAL A 289 27.39 1.55 -4.51
CA VAL A 289 26.50 1.61 -5.69
C VAL A 289 25.63 2.85 -5.64
N LEU A 290 25.03 3.16 -4.49
CA LEU A 290 24.21 4.36 -4.30
C LEU A 290 25.03 5.64 -4.52
N GLN A 291 26.28 5.66 -4.11
CA GLN A 291 27.17 6.79 -4.38
C GLN A 291 27.39 6.99 -5.88
N ARG A 292 27.61 5.91 -6.63
CA ARG A 292 27.74 5.99 -8.12
C ARG A 292 26.48 6.50 -8.78
N VAL A 293 25.32 6.01 -8.32
CA VAL A 293 24.00 6.48 -8.81
C VAL A 293 23.80 7.96 -8.50
N LEU A 294 24.15 8.39 -7.30
CA LEU A 294 24.09 9.81 -6.92
C LEU A 294 24.99 10.66 -7.83
N GLU A 295 26.22 10.23 -8.08
CA GLU A 295 27.18 10.97 -8.93
C GLU A 295 26.68 11.09 -10.38
N GLU A 296 25.99 10.08 -10.90
CA GLU A 296 25.35 10.14 -12.22
C GLU A 296 24.21 11.17 -12.23
N TYR A 297 23.29 11.10 -11.27
CA TYR A 297 22.18 12.04 -11.17
C TYR A 297 22.65 13.49 -10.94
N LEU A 298 23.70 13.69 -10.16
CA LEU A 298 24.27 15.02 -9.96
C LEU A 298 24.91 15.58 -11.23
N ARG A 299 25.55 14.74 -12.04
CA ARG A 299 26.06 15.15 -13.36
C ARG A 299 24.94 15.60 -14.29
N ASP A 300 23.83 14.86 -14.33
CA ASP A 300 22.66 15.25 -15.10
C ASP A 300 22.09 16.60 -14.66
N ILE A 301 22.02 16.84 -13.35
CA ILE A 301 21.55 18.12 -12.79
C ILE A 301 22.53 19.25 -13.16
N GLN A 302 23.84 19.03 -13.08
CA GLN A 302 24.85 20.00 -13.46
C GLN A 302 24.78 20.35 -14.96
N GLU A 303 24.60 19.34 -15.81
CA GLU A 303 24.45 19.54 -17.25
C GLU A 303 23.18 20.30 -17.61
N GLN A 304 22.04 19.95 -16.99
CA GLN A 304 20.79 20.67 -17.16
C GLN A 304 20.88 22.11 -16.63
N ALA A 305 21.51 22.36 -15.50
CA ALA A 305 21.72 23.72 -14.99
C ALA A 305 22.55 24.56 -15.97
N ARG A 306 23.58 23.96 -16.55
CA ARG A 306 24.42 24.62 -17.56
C ARG A 306 23.69 24.90 -18.86
N LEU A 307 22.96 23.93 -19.39
CA LEU A 307 22.28 24.03 -20.68
C LEU A 307 21.04 24.93 -20.63
N ASN A 308 20.24 24.80 -19.60
CA ASN A 308 18.95 25.50 -19.49
C ASN A 308 19.07 26.91 -18.90
N PHE A 309 20.00 27.10 -17.96
CA PHE A 309 20.10 28.36 -17.20
C PHE A 309 21.45 29.05 -17.37
N GLY A 310 22.44 28.44 -18.06
CA GLY A 310 23.80 28.99 -18.15
C GLY A 310 24.54 29.05 -16.79
N PHE A 311 24.15 28.20 -15.83
CA PHE A 311 24.53 28.20 -14.45
C PHE A 311 25.50 27.07 -14.15
N GLU A 312 26.66 27.37 -13.57
CA GLU A 312 27.67 26.38 -13.20
C GLU A 312 27.47 25.93 -11.72
N LEU A 313 27.00 24.70 -11.55
CA LEU A 313 26.75 24.10 -10.25
C LEU A 313 27.82 23.06 -9.91
N THR A 314 28.36 23.12 -8.70
CA THR A 314 29.34 22.15 -8.18
C THR A 314 28.89 21.61 -6.82
N PHE A 315 29.43 20.44 -6.44
CA PHE A 315 29.03 19.77 -5.19
C PHE A 315 30.31 19.43 -4.39
N GLN A 316 30.36 19.84 -3.12
CA GLN A 316 31.38 19.40 -2.20
C GLN A 316 31.26 17.91 -1.89
N LYS A 317 32.33 17.26 -1.45
CA LYS A 317 32.34 15.84 -1.09
C LYS A 317 31.41 15.57 0.09
N GLU A 318 31.41 16.45 1.06
CA GLU A 318 30.58 16.42 2.27
C GLU A 318 29.08 16.50 1.93
N SER A 319 28.72 17.33 0.94
CA SER A 319 27.32 17.43 0.49
C SER A 319 26.82 16.14 -0.14
N LYS A 320 27.66 15.40 -0.88
CA LYS A 320 27.30 14.10 -1.45
C LYS A 320 27.10 13.03 -0.37
N VAL A 321 27.95 13.02 0.65
CA VAL A 321 27.81 12.13 1.81
C VAL A 321 26.51 12.44 2.55
N TYR A 322 26.25 13.72 2.79
CA TYR A 322 25.04 14.20 3.44
C TYR A 322 23.77 13.78 2.68
N MET A 323 23.75 13.88 1.34
CA MET A 323 22.64 13.44 0.51
C MET A 323 22.36 11.93 0.67
N LEU A 324 23.40 11.10 0.75
CA LEU A 324 23.28 9.65 0.95
C LEU A 324 22.81 9.28 2.37
N ASP A 325 23.02 10.14 3.35
CA ASP A 325 22.61 9.89 4.73
C ASP A 325 21.15 10.32 5.01
N HIS A 326 20.61 11.25 4.19
CA HIS A 326 19.30 11.86 4.44
C HIS A 326 18.20 11.48 3.44
N TYR A 327 18.49 10.64 2.41
CA TYR A 327 17.44 10.15 1.53
C TYR A 327 16.73 8.92 2.14
N LYS A 328 15.55 8.59 1.63
CA LYS A 328 14.80 7.41 2.07
C LYS A 328 15.46 6.11 1.59
N GLN A 329 16.28 5.49 2.43
CA GLN A 329 17.07 4.30 2.09
C GLN A 329 16.21 3.11 1.66
N ASN A 330 15.00 2.95 2.22
CA ASN A 330 14.09 1.86 1.90
C ASN A 330 13.54 1.89 0.45
N GLU A 331 13.69 3.01 -0.25
CA GLU A 331 13.23 3.19 -1.63
C GLU A 331 14.34 3.08 -2.68
N GLY A 332 15.56 2.71 -2.28
CA GLY A 332 16.71 2.54 -3.16
C GLY A 332 16.96 3.72 -4.09
N LYS A 333 17.25 3.48 -5.37
CA LYS A 333 17.46 4.55 -6.37
C LYS A 333 16.27 5.50 -6.53
N GLU A 334 15.05 4.99 -6.39
CA GLU A 334 13.84 5.80 -6.58
C GLU A 334 13.71 6.84 -5.47
N GLY A 335 13.99 6.48 -4.22
CA GLY A 335 14.02 7.42 -3.11
C GLY A 335 15.06 8.52 -3.31
N LEU A 336 16.23 8.16 -3.83
CA LEU A 336 17.29 9.13 -4.15
C LEU A 336 16.85 10.06 -5.29
N LYS A 337 16.23 9.53 -6.33
CA LYS A 337 15.69 10.30 -7.46
C LYS A 337 14.60 11.28 -7.04
N GLN A 338 13.65 10.85 -6.20
CA GLN A 338 12.60 11.72 -5.67
C GLN A 338 13.19 12.84 -4.81
N TRP A 339 14.18 12.53 -3.98
CA TRP A 339 14.87 13.52 -3.17
C TRP A 339 15.59 14.58 -4.05
N LEU A 340 16.27 14.15 -5.11
CA LEU A 340 16.93 15.05 -6.06
C LEU A 340 15.96 15.84 -6.96
N LEU A 341 14.74 15.37 -7.13
CA LEU A 341 13.69 16.12 -7.83
C LEU A 341 13.34 17.42 -7.08
N ILE A 342 13.25 17.36 -5.76
CA ILE A 342 13.02 18.54 -4.91
C ILE A 342 14.17 19.54 -5.08
N PHE A 343 15.41 19.03 -5.15
CA PHE A 343 16.59 19.85 -5.40
C PHE A 343 16.49 20.58 -6.74
N ARG A 344 16.11 19.87 -7.79
CA ARG A 344 15.93 20.43 -9.14
C ARG A 344 14.83 21.49 -9.17
N GLN A 345 13.68 21.25 -8.54
CA GLN A 345 12.60 22.25 -8.47
C GLN A 345 13.04 23.56 -7.84
N LYS A 346 13.84 23.50 -6.78
CA LYS A 346 14.38 24.72 -6.14
C LYS A 346 15.34 25.50 -7.04
N LEU A 347 16.11 24.81 -7.90
CA LEU A 347 16.93 25.47 -8.92
C LEU A 347 16.06 26.15 -9.99
N GLU A 348 14.99 25.50 -10.43
CA GLU A 348 14.05 26.06 -11.38
C GLU A 348 13.33 27.29 -10.79
N ASP A 349 12.88 27.23 -9.54
CA ASP A 349 12.27 28.37 -8.81
C ASP A 349 13.25 29.56 -8.68
N LEU A 350 14.54 29.30 -8.50
CA LEU A 350 15.54 30.35 -8.45
C LEU A 350 15.72 30.97 -9.83
N ALA A 351 15.82 30.17 -10.89
CA ALA A 351 15.95 30.64 -12.27
C ALA A 351 14.77 31.48 -12.74
N LEU A 352 13.57 31.25 -12.16
CA LEU A 352 12.40 32.10 -12.40
C LEU A 352 12.44 33.45 -11.70
N LYS A 353 13.20 33.56 -10.58
CA LYS A 353 13.29 34.77 -9.77
C LYS A 353 14.42 35.69 -10.19
N GLN A 354 15.50 35.14 -10.72
CA GLN A 354 16.69 35.90 -11.13
C GLN A 354 17.39 35.26 -12.33
N ASP A 355 18.12 36.06 -13.11
CA ASP A 355 18.94 35.56 -14.21
C ASP A 355 20.19 34.87 -13.63
N LEU A 356 20.33 33.58 -13.91
CA LEU A 356 21.45 32.75 -13.44
C LEU A 356 22.59 32.65 -14.42
N LYS A 357 22.50 33.29 -15.59
CA LYS A 357 23.47 33.17 -16.67
C LYS A 357 24.85 33.66 -16.25
N GLY A 358 25.82 32.75 -16.30
CA GLY A 358 27.20 33.04 -15.91
C GLY A 358 27.47 32.97 -14.40
N CYS A 359 26.46 32.73 -13.58
CA CYS A 359 26.62 32.52 -12.14
C CYS A 359 27.25 31.16 -11.85
N LYS A 360 27.93 31.06 -10.72
CA LYS A 360 28.52 29.82 -10.19
C LYS A 360 28.08 29.63 -8.75
N ALA A 361 27.76 28.39 -8.41
CA ALA A 361 27.49 28.04 -7.02
C ALA A 361 28.10 26.68 -6.63
N MET A 362 28.45 26.56 -5.39
CA MET A 362 28.90 25.32 -4.77
C MET A 362 27.89 24.89 -3.72
N VAL A 363 27.40 23.65 -3.86
CA VAL A 363 26.53 23.05 -2.87
C VAL A 363 27.37 22.50 -1.73
N GLU A 364 27.11 22.99 -0.54
CA GLU A 364 27.81 22.67 0.69
C GLU A 364 26.86 22.35 1.84
N VAL A 365 27.39 21.78 2.91
CA VAL A 365 26.62 21.53 4.13
C VAL A 365 27.00 22.57 5.16
N HIS A 366 26.07 23.37 5.59
CA HIS A 366 26.24 24.37 6.64
C HIS A 366 25.11 24.18 7.68
N ASP A 367 25.47 24.09 8.97
CA ASP A 367 24.52 23.91 10.08
C ASP A 367 23.45 22.81 9.85
N GLN A 368 23.91 21.64 9.37
CA GLN A 368 23.02 20.52 8.98
C GLN A 368 22.02 20.84 7.85
N ARG A 369 22.25 21.89 7.09
CA ARG A 369 21.48 22.27 5.91
C ARG A 369 22.29 22.03 4.66
N LEU A 370 21.64 21.62 3.61
CA LEU A 370 22.26 21.57 2.28
C LEU A 370 21.95 22.89 1.58
N THR A 371 22.98 23.71 1.43
CA THR A 371 22.83 25.08 0.91
C THR A 371 23.77 25.35 -0.25
N ALA A 372 23.47 26.35 -1.05
CA ALA A 372 24.42 26.96 -1.97
C ALA A 372 24.21 28.47 -1.99
N ARG A 373 25.26 29.23 -2.29
CA ARG A 373 25.19 30.67 -2.47
C ARG A 373 25.35 31.04 -3.94
N VAL A 374 24.41 31.85 -4.42
CA VAL A 374 24.45 32.48 -5.73
C VAL A 374 24.40 33.98 -5.49
N ASP A 375 25.51 34.65 -5.74
CA ASP A 375 25.74 36.08 -5.39
C ASP A 375 25.47 36.34 -3.91
N GLN A 376 24.41 37.10 -3.59
CA GLN A 376 23.99 37.40 -2.21
C GLN A 376 22.80 36.54 -1.74
N THR A 377 22.29 35.66 -2.59
CA THR A 377 21.15 34.82 -2.28
C THR A 377 21.60 33.45 -1.81
N GLU A 378 21.21 33.06 -0.60
CA GLU A 378 21.40 31.70 -0.10
C GLU A 378 20.20 30.85 -0.51
N ILE A 379 20.48 29.69 -1.08
CA ILE A 379 19.49 28.67 -1.47
C ILE A 379 19.60 27.53 -0.49
N VAL A 380 18.52 27.23 0.21
CA VAL A 380 18.44 26.03 1.06
C VAL A 380 17.76 24.92 0.26
N PHE A 381 18.53 23.91 -0.16
CA PHE A 381 18.02 22.76 -0.91
C PHE A 381 17.35 21.76 0.00
N TYR A 382 17.96 21.51 1.15
CA TYR A 382 17.41 20.61 2.15
C TYR A 382 17.78 21.12 3.55
N GLU A 383 16.82 21.08 4.40
CA GLU A 383 16.93 21.34 5.81
C GLU A 383 16.26 20.19 6.55
N PRO A 384 16.97 19.45 7.40
CA PRO A 384 16.32 18.45 8.23
C PRO A 384 15.29 19.19 9.10
N ILE A 385 14.06 18.72 9.07
CA ILE A 385 13.03 19.28 9.95
C ILE A 385 13.50 18.99 11.37
N HIS A 386 13.96 20.03 12.07
CA HIS A 386 14.38 19.90 13.45
C HIS A 386 13.17 19.44 14.28
N GLU A 387 13.38 18.40 15.12
CA GLU A 387 12.35 17.93 16.06
C GLU A 387 11.71 19.10 16.82
N GLN A 388 12.50 20.12 17.13
CA GLN A 388 12.03 21.33 17.80
C GLN A 388 11.06 22.18 16.94
N GLU A 389 11.24 22.23 15.63
CA GLU A 389 10.33 22.94 14.72
C GLU A 389 9.00 22.19 14.57
N ILE A 390 9.03 20.87 14.45
CA ILE A 390 7.81 20.05 14.45
C ILE A 390 7.06 20.26 15.76
N LEU A 391 7.79 20.21 16.89
CA LEU A 391 7.21 20.43 18.22
C LEU A 391 6.63 21.84 18.33
N SER A 392 7.31 22.87 17.84
CA SER A 392 6.81 24.25 17.88
C SER A 392 5.56 24.47 16.98
N GLN A 393 5.52 23.91 15.78
CA GLN A 393 4.36 23.99 14.89
C GLN A 393 3.13 23.31 15.49
N ILE A 394 3.33 22.21 16.22
CA ILE A 394 2.26 21.49 16.90
C ILE A 394 1.79 22.26 18.13
N GLU A 395 2.70 22.80 18.93
CA GLU A 395 2.33 23.67 20.07
C GLU A 395 1.60 24.91 19.60
N GLU A 396 1.99 25.50 18.48
CA GLU A 396 1.25 26.59 17.84
C GLU A 396 -0.15 26.14 17.39
N SER A 397 -0.25 24.95 16.79
CA SER A 397 -1.55 24.37 16.41
C SER A 397 -2.42 24.06 17.63
N PHE A 398 -1.84 23.58 18.72
CA PHE A 398 -2.54 23.31 19.98
C PHE A 398 -2.94 24.60 20.73
N SER A 399 -2.16 25.67 20.62
CA SER A 399 -2.49 26.96 21.23
C SER A 399 -3.79 27.56 20.65
N ASN A 400 -4.10 27.23 19.40
CA ASN A 400 -5.32 27.64 18.73
C ASN A 400 -6.54 26.77 19.07
N ILE A 401 -6.35 25.65 19.80
CA ILE A 401 -7.43 24.76 20.22
C ILE A 401 -7.83 25.12 21.65
N ILE A 402 -9.10 25.47 21.84
CA ILE A 402 -9.65 25.77 23.14
C ILE A 402 -9.93 24.48 23.90
N GLY A 403 -9.55 24.43 25.17
CA GLY A 403 -9.76 23.27 26.05
C GLY A 403 -9.03 22.01 25.59
N LEU A 404 -9.60 20.85 25.89
CA LEU A 404 -9.10 19.52 25.53
C LEU A 404 -7.69 19.22 26.08
N GLU A 405 -7.31 19.73 27.24
CA GLU A 405 -5.95 19.61 27.80
C GLU A 405 -5.50 18.15 27.96
N GLU A 406 -6.39 17.26 28.44
CA GLU A 406 -6.08 15.83 28.57
C GLU A 406 -5.78 15.17 27.23
N VAL A 407 -6.49 15.59 26.16
CA VAL A 407 -6.25 15.09 24.80
C VAL A 407 -4.91 15.60 24.29
N LYS A 408 -4.59 16.88 24.48
CA LYS A 408 -3.32 17.49 24.09
C LYS A 408 -2.14 16.84 24.81
N GLU A 409 -2.21 16.64 26.12
CA GLU A 409 -1.17 15.95 26.89
C GLU A 409 -0.93 14.53 26.40
N LYS A 410 -2.00 13.82 26.11
CA LYS A 410 -1.90 12.45 25.60
C LYS A 410 -1.26 12.42 24.20
N ILE A 411 -1.56 13.36 23.34
CA ILE A 411 -0.90 13.51 22.03
C ILE A 411 0.60 13.82 22.23
N ARG A 412 0.97 14.71 23.14
CA ARG A 412 2.38 15.00 23.45
C ARG A 412 3.12 13.76 23.95
N SER A 413 2.50 12.93 24.77
CA SER A 413 3.13 11.67 25.22
C SER A 413 3.38 10.67 24.08
N TYR A 414 2.46 10.58 23.12
CA TYR A 414 2.68 9.78 21.90
C TYR A 414 3.78 10.37 21.01
N GLN A 415 3.89 11.68 20.93
CA GLN A 415 4.97 12.34 20.21
C GLN A 415 6.35 11.89 20.74
N ALA A 416 6.55 11.99 22.05
CA ALA A 416 7.80 11.57 22.67
C ALA A 416 8.12 10.10 22.40
N LEU A 417 7.09 9.24 22.42
CA LEU A 417 7.23 7.82 22.15
C LEU A 417 7.65 7.55 20.69
N PHE A 418 7.02 8.21 19.70
CA PHE A 418 7.34 8.06 18.29
C PHE A 418 8.74 8.58 17.95
N LEU A 419 9.13 9.72 18.50
CA LEU A 419 10.48 10.26 18.32
C LEU A 419 11.54 9.32 18.91
N ALA A 420 11.26 8.75 20.09
CA ALA A 420 12.16 7.76 20.69
C ALA A 420 12.30 6.49 19.85
N GLN A 421 11.20 5.99 19.25
CA GLN A 421 11.24 4.84 18.34
C GLN A 421 12.05 5.13 17.09
N ARG A 422 11.83 6.28 16.46
CA ARG A 422 12.58 6.69 15.28
C ARG A 422 14.07 6.76 15.56
N ARG A 423 14.49 7.35 16.68
CA ARG A 423 15.91 7.37 17.10
C ARG A 423 16.48 5.96 17.30
N ARG A 424 15.66 5.02 17.82
CA ARG A 424 16.08 3.61 17.93
C ARG A 424 16.26 2.94 16.57
N GLU A 425 15.35 3.19 15.63
CA GLU A 425 15.46 2.69 14.23
C GLU A 425 16.71 3.24 13.54
N GLU A 426 16.98 4.54 13.67
CA GLU A 426 18.16 5.20 13.12
C GLU A 426 19.48 4.63 13.71
N GLN A 427 19.44 4.14 14.96
CA GLN A 427 20.56 3.46 15.63
C GLN A 427 20.62 1.95 15.35
N GLY A 428 19.71 1.41 14.52
CA GLY A 428 19.64 -0.03 14.24
C GLY A 428 19.18 -0.89 15.43
N LEU A 429 18.55 -0.28 16.44
CA LEU A 429 18.05 -0.99 17.62
C LEU A 429 16.69 -1.61 17.32
N PRO A 430 16.36 -2.77 17.93
CA PRO A 430 15.04 -3.37 17.77
C PRO A 430 13.92 -2.41 18.19
N VAL A 431 12.91 -2.25 17.34
CA VAL A 431 11.73 -1.44 17.60
C VAL A 431 10.50 -2.33 17.55
N ASN A 432 9.69 -2.28 18.59
CA ASN A 432 8.40 -2.95 18.59
C ASN A 432 7.37 -2.05 17.90
N PRO A 433 6.63 -2.54 16.88
CA PRO A 433 5.59 -1.76 16.24
C PRO A 433 4.51 -1.39 17.25
N ILE A 434 4.29 -0.09 17.47
CA ILE A 434 3.23 0.43 18.31
C ILE A 434 1.96 0.54 17.47
N SER A 435 0.84 0.08 18.01
CA SER A 435 -0.46 0.34 17.39
C SER A 435 -0.78 1.83 17.45
N MET A 436 -0.94 2.47 16.29
CA MET A 436 -1.33 3.87 16.17
C MET A 436 -2.85 4.07 16.05
N HIS A 437 -3.63 2.97 16.11
CA HIS A 437 -5.08 3.07 16.01
C HIS A 437 -5.67 3.64 17.32
N MET A 438 -6.70 4.48 17.19
CA MET A 438 -7.20 5.30 18.28
C MET A 438 -8.73 5.21 18.41
N LEU A 439 -9.21 5.36 19.62
CA LEU A 439 -10.62 5.45 19.96
C LEU A 439 -10.92 6.85 20.51
N PHE A 440 -11.80 7.59 19.83
CA PHE A 440 -12.23 8.92 20.22
C PHE A 440 -13.64 8.88 20.80
N MET A 441 -13.77 9.10 22.09
CA MET A 441 -15.04 9.03 22.84
C MET A 441 -15.46 10.40 23.33
N GLY A 442 -16.71 10.79 23.11
CA GLY A 442 -17.27 12.06 23.59
C GLY A 442 -18.47 12.53 22.78
N ASN A 443 -19.13 13.57 23.27
CA ASN A 443 -20.33 14.14 22.69
C ASN A 443 -20.07 14.83 21.31
N PRO A 444 -21.10 15.12 20.52
CA PRO A 444 -20.96 15.85 19.26
C PRO A 444 -20.38 17.25 19.49
N GLY A 445 -19.63 17.73 18.54
CA GLY A 445 -19.07 19.09 18.58
C GLY A 445 -17.90 19.29 19.55
N THR A 446 -17.37 18.25 20.19
CA THR A 446 -16.20 18.31 21.11
C THR A 446 -14.85 18.35 20.40
N GLY A 447 -14.81 18.40 19.05
CA GLY A 447 -13.57 18.56 18.28
C GLY A 447 -12.90 17.27 17.81
N LYS A 448 -13.55 16.11 17.88
CA LYS A 448 -12.98 14.80 17.48
C LYS A 448 -12.37 14.80 16.06
N THR A 449 -13.14 15.21 15.05
CA THR A 449 -12.67 15.26 13.65
C THR A 449 -11.54 16.27 13.45
N MET A 450 -11.58 17.41 14.17
CA MET A 450 -10.53 18.43 14.12
C MET A 450 -9.20 17.87 14.63
N ILE A 451 -9.21 17.20 15.77
CA ILE A 451 -8.04 16.56 16.36
C ILE A 451 -7.53 15.43 15.45
N ALA A 452 -8.43 14.62 14.85
CA ALA A 452 -8.04 13.57 13.91
C ALA A 452 -7.27 14.13 12.69
N ARG A 453 -7.71 15.26 12.15
CA ARG A 453 -7.06 15.96 11.04
C ARG A 453 -5.67 16.47 11.41
N LEU A 454 -5.54 17.08 12.59
CA LEU A 454 -4.24 17.54 13.09
C LEU A 454 -3.29 16.38 13.33
N LEU A 455 -3.78 15.26 13.88
CA LEU A 455 -2.98 14.05 14.07
C LEU A 455 -2.49 13.49 12.74
N GLY A 456 -3.31 13.44 11.68
CA GLY A 456 -2.90 12.99 10.36
C GLY A 456 -1.75 13.84 9.81
N GLN A 457 -1.86 15.15 9.88
CA GLN A 457 -0.79 16.08 9.47
C GLN A 457 0.47 15.91 10.33
N TYR A 458 0.28 15.74 11.63
CA TYR A 458 1.38 15.50 12.55
C TYR A 458 2.15 14.20 12.21
N LEU A 459 1.43 13.08 12.06
CA LEU A 459 2.03 11.78 11.75
C LEU A 459 2.77 11.79 10.40
N LYS A 460 2.29 12.60 9.44
CA LYS A 460 3.02 12.90 8.20
C LYS A 460 4.31 13.66 8.48
N ASN A 461 4.26 14.74 9.25
CA ASN A 461 5.43 15.59 9.52
C ASN A 461 6.56 14.84 10.22
N ILE A 462 6.24 13.89 11.11
CA ILE A 462 7.24 13.01 11.74
C ILE A 462 7.63 11.81 10.86
N GLY A 463 7.08 11.69 9.65
CA GLY A 463 7.44 10.64 8.68
C GLY A 463 6.82 9.27 8.95
N LEU A 464 5.83 9.15 9.82
CA LEU A 464 5.10 7.92 10.10
C LEU A 464 4.01 7.62 9.07
N LEU A 465 3.41 8.65 8.48
CA LEU A 465 2.47 8.54 7.37
C LEU A 465 3.03 9.25 6.13
N GLN A 466 2.74 8.73 4.95
CA GLN A 466 3.26 9.29 3.71
C GLN A 466 2.50 10.55 3.28
N GLU A 467 1.18 10.54 3.37
CA GLU A 467 0.30 11.60 2.88
C GLU A 467 -0.39 12.36 4.01
N GLY A 468 -0.75 11.68 5.11
CA GLY A 468 -1.38 12.26 6.29
C GLY A 468 -2.80 12.78 6.05
N GLN A 469 -3.44 12.40 4.92
CA GLN A 469 -4.82 12.77 4.60
C GLN A 469 -5.80 12.14 5.59
N LEU A 470 -6.92 12.81 5.81
CA LEU A 470 -8.04 12.30 6.60
C LEU A 470 -9.17 11.87 5.66
N ILE A 471 -9.51 10.59 5.69
CA ILE A 471 -10.71 10.04 5.03
C ILE A 471 -11.76 9.84 6.10
N GLU A 472 -12.77 10.71 6.10
CA GLU A 472 -13.89 10.69 7.04
C GLU A 472 -15.05 9.90 6.45
N VAL A 473 -15.52 8.89 7.16
CA VAL A 473 -16.58 7.99 6.70
C VAL A 473 -17.54 7.63 7.84
N THR A 474 -18.71 7.18 7.45
CA THR A 474 -19.76 6.65 8.31
C THR A 474 -20.11 5.21 7.89
N ARG A 475 -21.03 4.56 8.60
CA ARG A 475 -21.54 3.24 8.21
C ARG A 475 -21.98 3.18 6.73
N SER A 476 -22.63 4.23 6.21
CA SER A 476 -23.15 4.24 4.85
C SER A 476 -22.08 4.14 3.77
N ASP A 477 -20.86 4.53 4.09
CA ASP A 477 -19.70 4.52 3.18
C ASP A 477 -18.96 3.16 3.21
N LEU A 478 -19.21 2.35 4.24
CA LEU A 478 -18.51 1.09 4.50
C LEU A 478 -19.39 -0.13 4.24
N VAL A 479 -20.70 -0.02 4.47
CA VAL A 479 -21.65 -1.14 4.40
C VAL A 479 -22.49 -1.05 3.15
N ALA A 480 -22.40 -2.06 2.29
CA ALA A 480 -23.16 -2.14 1.05
C ALA A 480 -24.61 -2.60 1.25
N LYS A 481 -25.43 -2.43 0.23
CA LYS A 481 -26.86 -2.82 0.24
C LYS A 481 -27.09 -4.29 -0.11
N TYR A 482 -26.11 -4.96 -0.74
CA TYR A 482 -26.26 -6.31 -1.27
C TYR A 482 -25.21 -7.25 -0.69
N VAL A 483 -25.57 -8.54 -0.57
CA VAL A 483 -24.69 -9.59 -0.05
C VAL A 483 -23.41 -9.68 -0.90
N GLY A 484 -22.25 -9.82 -0.22
CA GLY A 484 -20.94 -9.98 -0.86
C GLY A 484 -20.29 -8.67 -1.36
N GLN A 485 -20.94 -7.51 -1.18
CA GLN A 485 -20.40 -6.22 -1.63
C GLN A 485 -19.79 -5.38 -0.49
N THR A 486 -20.04 -5.72 0.77
CA THR A 486 -19.55 -4.93 1.91
C THR A 486 -18.03 -5.01 2.04
N ALA A 487 -17.43 -6.20 2.02
CA ALA A 487 -15.98 -6.33 2.13
C ALA A 487 -15.22 -5.64 0.97
N PRO A 488 -15.62 -5.73 -0.32
CA PRO A 488 -15.02 -4.95 -1.40
C PRO A 488 -15.15 -3.44 -1.19
N LEU A 489 -16.34 -2.95 -0.80
CA LEU A 489 -16.58 -1.53 -0.55
C LEU A 489 -15.69 -1.02 0.58
N THR A 490 -15.69 -1.71 1.72
CA THR A 490 -14.84 -1.37 2.88
C THR A 490 -13.36 -1.35 2.49
N LYS A 491 -12.87 -2.35 1.73
CA LYS A 491 -11.49 -2.37 1.23
C LYS A 491 -11.15 -1.19 0.34
N SER A 492 -12.07 -0.78 -0.55
CA SER A 492 -11.85 0.37 -1.44
C SER A 492 -11.68 1.67 -0.65
N VAL A 493 -12.47 1.85 0.43
CA VAL A 493 -12.35 2.99 1.34
C VAL A 493 -11.03 2.96 2.11
N ILE A 494 -10.64 1.80 2.63
CA ILE A 494 -9.37 1.61 3.32
C ILE A 494 -8.19 1.93 2.39
N GLN A 495 -8.24 1.49 1.13
CA GLN A 495 -7.20 1.77 0.15
C GLN A 495 -7.03 3.28 -0.11
N LYS A 496 -8.13 4.05 -0.12
CA LYS A 496 -8.07 5.51 -0.22
C LYS A 496 -7.47 6.19 1.01
N ALA A 497 -7.55 5.54 2.18
CA ALA A 497 -7.01 6.06 3.43
C ALA A 497 -5.55 5.64 3.70
N ARG A 498 -4.99 4.76 2.87
CA ARG A 498 -3.57 4.35 3.01
C ARG A 498 -2.64 5.55 2.87
N GLY A 499 -1.57 5.53 3.63
CA GLY A 499 -0.67 6.68 3.78
C GLY A 499 -1.22 7.79 4.69
N GLY A 500 -2.43 7.61 5.26
CA GLY A 500 -3.15 8.60 6.06
C GLY A 500 -4.00 8.02 7.17
N VAL A 501 -5.09 8.70 7.47
CA VAL A 501 -6.00 8.40 8.57
C VAL A 501 -7.40 8.06 8.04
N LEU A 502 -7.90 6.89 8.40
CA LEU A 502 -9.31 6.52 8.24
C LEU A 502 -10.06 6.88 9.53
N PHE A 503 -10.93 7.88 9.46
CA PHE A 503 -11.76 8.33 10.56
C PHE A 503 -13.19 7.83 10.37
N ILE A 504 -13.65 6.95 11.25
CA ILE A 504 -14.99 6.39 11.20
C ILE A 504 -15.84 7.07 12.28
N ASP A 505 -16.71 7.97 11.85
CA ASP A 505 -17.63 8.64 12.78
C ASP A 505 -18.84 7.78 13.09
N GLU A 506 -19.35 7.91 14.30
CA GLU A 506 -20.42 7.05 14.83
C GLU A 506 -20.16 5.56 14.62
N ALA A 507 -18.90 5.12 14.88
CA ALA A 507 -18.43 3.77 14.56
C ALA A 507 -19.28 2.68 15.21
N TYR A 508 -19.93 2.95 16.35
CA TYR A 508 -20.89 2.04 16.98
C TYR A 508 -22.06 1.66 16.04
N SER A 509 -22.37 2.52 15.07
CA SER A 509 -23.44 2.23 14.08
C SER A 509 -23.10 1.04 13.18
N LEU A 510 -21.82 0.66 13.06
CA LEU A 510 -21.38 -0.53 12.34
C LEU A 510 -21.90 -1.83 12.95
N TYR A 511 -22.23 -1.83 14.27
CA TYR A 511 -22.76 -3.00 14.94
C TYR A 511 -24.20 -2.75 15.39
N ARG A 512 -25.16 -3.44 14.82
CA ARG A 512 -26.58 -3.37 15.18
C ARG A 512 -27.11 -4.69 15.75
N GLY A 513 -26.22 -5.48 16.38
CA GLY A 513 -26.53 -6.78 16.95
C GLY A 513 -25.96 -7.94 16.13
N GLU A 514 -26.05 -9.16 16.68
CA GLU A 514 -25.47 -10.37 16.07
C GLU A 514 -26.07 -10.74 14.70
N GLN A 515 -27.26 -10.24 14.40
CA GLN A 515 -27.91 -10.49 13.09
C GLN A 515 -27.46 -9.52 11.99
N ASP A 516 -26.69 -8.49 12.31
CA ASP A 516 -26.17 -7.53 11.34
C ASP A 516 -24.92 -8.07 10.64
N SER A 517 -25.09 -9.07 9.79
CA SER A 517 -23.98 -9.70 9.07
C SER A 517 -23.16 -8.73 8.21
N PHE A 518 -23.77 -7.70 7.64
CA PHE A 518 -23.09 -6.70 6.82
C PHE A 518 -22.17 -5.80 7.66
N GLY A 519 -22.65 -5.36 8.83
CA GLY A 519 -21.83 -4.55 9.73
C GLY A 519 -20.66 -5.35 10.30
N LEU A 520 -20.88 -6.62 10.67
CA LEU A 520 -19.83 -7.52 11.11
C LEU A 520 -18.79 -7.77 10.02
N GLU A 521 -19.20 -7.98 8.75
CA GLU A 521 -18.31 -8.13 7.60
C GLU A 521 -17.42 -6.88 7.40
N ALA A 522 -17.97 -5.68 7.58
CA ALA A 522 -17.20 -4.44 7.52
C ALA A 522 -16.18 -4.36 8.67
N ILE A 523 -16.58 -4.66 9.92
CA ILE A 523 -15.70 -4.68 11.09
C ILE A 523 -14.55 -5.66 10.89
N ASP A 524 -14.81 -6.89 10.47
CA ASP A 524 -13.79 -7.91 10.24
C ASP A 524 -12.81 -7.49 9.13
N THR A 525 -13.31 -6.83 8.08
CA THR A 525 -12.49 -6.28 6.99
C THR A 525 -11.57 -5.16 7.50
N ILE A 526 -12.07 -4.26 8.34
CA ILE A 526 -11.28 -3.19 8.97
C ILE A 526 -10.20 -3.79 9.86
N VAL A 527 -10.59 -4.70 10.77
CA VAL A 527 -9.68 -5.36 11.72
C VAL A 527 -8.54 -6.09 10.99
N LYS A 528 -8.85 -6.82 9.92
CA LYS A 528 -7.84 -7.46 9.08
C LYS A 528 -6.91 -6.45 8.42
N SER A 529 -7.47 -5.39 7.85
CA SER A 529 -6.69 -4.37 7.14
C SER A 529 -5.77 -3.57 8.07
N MET A 530 -6.15 -3.37 9.34
CA MET A 530 -5.30 -2.75 10.37
C MET A 530 -4.03 -3.56 10.62
N GLU A 531 -4.12 -4.89 10.57
CA GLU A 531 -2.97 -5.78 10.70
C GLU A 531 -2.10 -5.77 9.43
N ASP A 532 -2.74 -5.86 8.27
CA ASP A 532 -2.05 -5.92 6.99
C ASP A 532 -1.31 -4.62 6.64
N HIS A 533 -1.79 -3.45 7.17
CA HIS A 533 -1.28 -2.11 6.87
C HIS A 533 -0.81 -1.33 8.12
N ARG A 534 -0.29 -1.99 9.13
CA ARG A 534 0.13 -1.39 10.42
C ARG A 534 1.05 -0.17 10.31
N GLY A 535 1.90 -0.12 9.29
CA GLY A 535 2.87 0.97 9.09
C GLY A 535 2.40 2.08 8.14
N ASP A 536 1.21 1.95 7.54
CA ASP A 536 0.76 2.81 6.44
C ASP A 536 -0.67 3.32 6.62
N LEU A 537 -1.36 2.90 7.68
CA LEU A 537 -2.75 3.26 7.95
C LEU A 537 -2.97 3.50 9.44
N VAL A 538 -3.60 4.61 9.78
CA VAL A 538 -4.13 4.88 11.11
C VAL A 538 -5.66 4.85 11.06
N VAL A 539 -6.28 4.03 11.88
CA VAL A 539 -7.74 3.97 12.02
C VAL A 539 -8.15 4.66 13.32
N ILE A 540 -9.07 5.61 13.22
CA ILE A 540 -9.67 6.30 14.35
C ILE A 540 -11.18 5.99 14.36
N LEU A 541 -11.64 5.33 15.40
CA LEU A 541 -13.06 5.11 15.63
C LEU A 541 -13.61 6.20 16.58
N ALA A 542 -14.64 6.90 16.16
CA ALA A 542 -15.24 7.98 16.93
C ALA A 542 -16.71 7.69 17.27
N GLY A 543 -17.15 8.14 18.43
CA GLY A 543 -18.56 7.99 18.86
C GLY A 543 -18.80 8.41 20.29
N TYR A 544 -20.02 8.20 20.77
CA TYR A 544 -20.41 8.43 22.14
C TYR A 544 -19.76 7.40 23.08
N GLU A 545 -19.41 7.82 24.27
CA GLU A 545 -18.64 6.98 25.19
C GLU A 545 -19.37 5.67 25.58
N LYS A 546 -20.65 5.73 25.85
CA LYS A 546 -21.44 4.56 26.24
C LYS A 546 -21.56 3.57 25.08
N GLU A 547 -21.97 4.04 23.92
CA GLU A 547 -22.17 3.25 22.72
C GLU A 547 -20.84 2.65 22.20
N MET A 548 -19.73 3.38 22.32
CA MET A 548 -18.42 2.89 21.94
C MET A 548 -17.91 1.79 22.88
N LYS A 549 -18.21 1.86 24.19
CA LYS A 549 -17.88 0.78 25.14
C LYS A 549 -18.66 -0.49 24.81
N GLU A 550 -19.95 -0.37 24.50
CA GLU A 550 -20.80 -1.50 24.05
C GLU A 550 -20.28 -2.08 22.73
N PHE A 551 -19.93 -1.23 21.76
CA PHE A 551 -19.39 -1.62 20.46
C PHE A 551 -18.08 -2.43 20.59
N LEU A 552 -17.17 -2.03 21.48
CA LEU A 552 -15.91 -2.75 21.68
C LEU A 552 -16.11 -4.16 22.27
N THR A 553 -17.22 -4.40 22.97
CA THR A 553 -17.54 -5.75 23.50
C THR A 553 -18.11 -6.69 22.44
N ALA A 554 -18.64 -6.15 21.35
CA ALA A 554 -19.23 -6.90 20.25
C ALA A 554 -18.22 -7.74 19.46
N ASN A 555 -16.95 -7.31 19.44
CA ASN A 555 -15.87 -8.06 18.80
C ASN A 555 -14.63 -8.02 19.70
N SER A 556 -14.25 -9.18 20.27
CA SER A 556 -13.10 -9.30 21.18
C SER A 556 -11.76 -8.85 20.55
N GLY A 557 -11.66 -8.87 19.22
CA GLY A 557 -10.50 -8.38 18.47
C GLY A 557 -10.38 -6.86 18.42
N LEU A 558 -11.48 -6.10 18.55
CA LEU A 558 -11.46 -4.64 18.48
C LEU A 558 -10.76 -4.03 19.70
N ALA A 559 -11.11 -4.43 20.90
CA ALA A 559 -10.58 -3.84 22.13
C ALA A 559 -9.05 -3.92 22.21
N SER A 560 -8.45 -5.03 21.77
CA SER A 560 -7.00 -5.24 21.79
C SER A 560 -6.26 -4.40 20.74
N ARG A 561 -6.92 -3.98 19.66
CA ARG A 561 -6.33 -3.22 18.56
C ARG A 561 -6.44 -1.70 18.71
N PHE A 562 -7.30 -1.24 19.62
CA PHE A 562 -7.50 0.17 19.96
C PHE A 562 -7.03 0.48 21.39
N PRO A 563 -5.74 0.32 21.71
CA PRO A 563 -5.23 0.60 23.06
C PRO A 563 -5.26 2.09 23.41
N ASN A 564 -5.30 2.95 22.37
CA ASN A 564 -5.18 4.40 22.49
C ASN A 564 -6.56 5.04 22.57
N GLN A 565 -7.07 5.23 23.80
CA GLN A 565 -8.40 5.81 24.03
C GLN A 565 -8.28 7.28 24.42
N PHE A 566 -9.03 8.15 23.75
CA PHE A 566 -9.11 9.59 23.99
C PHE A 566 -10.53 9.97 24.41
N HIS A 567 -10.65 10.65 25.57
CA HIS A 567 -11.92 11.12 26.09
C HIS A 567 -12.04 12.62 25.82
N PHE A 568 -13.01 12.99 25.02
CA PHE A 568 -13.36 14.36 24.69
C PHE A 568 -14.47 14.82 25.63
N LYS A 569 -14.10 15.55 26.67
CA LYS A 569 -15.05 16.13 27.62
C LYS A 569 -15.84 17.25 26.97
N ASP A 570 -17.03 17.50 27.50
CA ASP A 570 -17.81 18.65 27.11
C ASP A 570 -17.08 19.95 27.49
N TYR A 571 -17.23 20.97 26.68
CA TYR A 571 -16.64 22.28 26.96
C TYR A 571 -17.35 22.99 28.10
N THR A 572 -16.58 23.71 28.91
CA THR A 572 -17.14 24.61 29.94
C THR A 572 -17.80 25.82 29.26
N PRO A 573 -18.69 26.53 29.96
CA PRO A 573 -19.30 27.77 29.43
C PRO A 573 -18.28 28.81 28.96
N GLU A 574 -17.15 28.94 29.65
CA GLU A 574 -16.06 29.83 29.29
C GLU A 574 -15.32 29.37 28.03
N GLU A 575 -15.16 28.07 27.86
CA GLU A 575 -14.56 27.48 26.64
C GLU A 575 -15.49 27.66 25.44
N LEU A 576 -16.80 27.45 25.62
CA LEU A 576 -17.80 27.68 24.57
C LEU A 576 -17.85 29.13 24.13
N GLU A 577 -17.74 30.10 25.06
CA GLU A 577 -17.61 31.53 24.73
C GLU A 577 -16.36 31.77 23.89
N LYS A 578 -15.20 31.26 24.27
CA LYS A 578 -13.97 31.39 23.49
C LYS A 578 -14.08 30.77 22.11
N ILE A 579 -14.77 29.63 21.98
CA ILE A 579 -15.05 28.99 20.66
C ILE A 579 -15.93 29.91 19.81
N ALA A 580 -16.97 30.51 20.41
CA ALA A 580 -17.82 31.48 19.73
C ALA A 580 -17.03 32.71 19.25
N VAL A 581 -16.14 33.25 20.09
CA VAL A 581 -15.25 34.38 19.70
C VAL A 581 -14.37 34.00 18.51
N LEU A 582 -13.72 32.83 18.55
CA LEU A 582 -12.87 32.39 17.43
C LEU A 582 -13.67 32.20 16.13
N GLU A 583 -14.89 31.70 16.22
CA GLU A 583 -15.75 31.50 15.05
C GLU A 583 -16.18 32.82 14.45
N ALA A 584 -16.52 33.80 15.27
CA ALA A 584 -16.87 35.15 14.84
C ALA A 584 -15.66 35.87 14.21
N LEU A 585 -14.50 35.81 14.84
CA LEU A 585 -13.27 36.45 14.35
C LEU A 585 -12.85 35.88 12.98
N LYS A 586 -13.03 34.61 12.72
CA LYS A 586 -12.79 34.00 11.40
C LYS A 586 -13.68 34.62 10.31
N GLN A 587 -14.86 35.09 10.69
CA GLN A 587 -15.82 35.71 9.78
C GLN A 587 -15.75 37.25 9.80
N GLY A 588 -14.79 37.83 10.55
CA GLY A 588 -14.56 39.28 10.63
C GLY A 588 -15.47 39.99 11.63
N TYR A 589 -16.11 39.27 12.56
CA TYR A 589 -17.00 39.83 13.56
C TYR A 589 -16.35 39.85 14.96
N HIS A 590 -16.75 40.81 15.78
CA HIS A 590 -16.35 40.94 17.16
C HIS A 590 -17.49 41.47 18.03
N TRP A 591 -17.34 41.39 19.35
CA TRP A 591 -18.28 41.94 20.36
C TRP A 591 -17.55 42.43 21.62
N ASP A 592 -18.25 43.09 22.47
CA ASP A 592 -17.74 43.69 23.70
C ASP A 592 -17.77 42.70 24.91
N GLU A 593 -17.21 43.14 26.03
CA GLU A 593 -17.15 42.36 27.26
C GLU A 593 -18.54 42.09 27.87
N THR A 594 -19.54 42.92 27.58
CA THR A 594 -20.91 42.73 28.05
C THR A 594 -21.55 41.52 27.39
N VAL A 595 -21.37 41.39 26.08
CA VAL A 595 -21.81 40.22 25.31
C VAL A 595 -21.10 38.96 25.78
N ARG A 596 -19.78 39.04 26.04
CA ARG A 596 -19.00 37.89 26.55
C ARG A 596 -19.60 37.32 27.83
N LYS A 597 -19.84 38.20 28.81
CA LYS A 597 -20.43 37.78 30.10
C LYS A 597 -21.82 37.15 29.94
N ALA A 598 -22.63 37.75 29.07
CA ALA A 598 -23.97 37.23 28.79
C ALA A 598 -23.93 35.86 28.10
N LEU A 599 -22.97 35.64 27.16
CA LEU A 599 -22.77 34.34 26.51
C LEU A 599 -22.32 33.27 27.49
N VAL A 600 -21.39 33.56 28.41
CA VAL A 600 -20.99 32.61 29.45
C VAL A 600 -22.18 32.22 30.33
N GLN A 601 -23.00 33.20 30.78
CA GLN A 601 -24.21 32.94 31.56
C GLN A 601 -25.24 32.11 30.77
N TYR A 602 -25.41 32.40 29.51
CA TYR A 602 -26.28 31.64 28.61
C TYR A 602 -25.81 30.18 28.52
N PHE A 603 -24.55 29.92 28.19
CA PHE A 603 -24.00 28.57 28.11
C PHE A 603 -24.04 27.81 29.45
N ALA A 604 -24.01 28.51 30.57
CA ALA A 604 -24.20 27.90 31.87
C ALA A 604 -25.65 27.50 32.18
N SER A 605 -26.64 28.13 31.51
CA SER A 605 -28.06 27.93 31.73
C SER A 605 -28.75 26.92 30.78
N VAL A 606 -28.11 26.63 29.62
CA VAL A 606 -28.69 25.79 28.60
C VAL A 606 -28.02 24.40 28.57
N ASP A 607 -28.69 23.44 27.95
CA ASP A 607 -28.08 22.16 27.67
C ASP A 607 -26.98 22.30 26.59
N THR A 608 -25.73 22.04 26.98
CA THR A 608 -24.55 22.21 26.14
C THR A 608 -24.16 20.98 25.33
N ASN A 609 -25.03 19.94 25.24
CA ASN A 609 -24.75 18.69 24.53
C ASN A 609 -24.30 18.87 23.06
N GLY A 610 -24.58 20.03 22.43
CA GLY A 610 -24.09 20.39 21.11
C GLY A 610 -22.64 20.90 21.06
N ASN A 611 -22.04 21.23 22.23
CA ASN A 611 -20.68 21.71 22.38
C ASN A 611 -20.31 22.84 21.37
N GLY A 612 -19.17 22.72 20.70
CA GLY A 612 -18.74 23.73 19.71
C GLY A 612 -19.70 23.94 18.53
N ARG A 613 -20.59 22.96 18.21
CA ARG A 613 -21.66 23.18 17.22
C ARG A 613 -22.71 24.16 17.76
N LEU A 614 -23.03 24.09 19.05
CA LEU A 614 -23.94 25.05 19.70
C LEU A 614 -23.38 26.47 19.60
N ALA A 615 -22.09 26.65 19.97
CA ALA A 615 -21.41 27.93 19.89
C ALA A 615 -21.40 28.50 18.45
N ARG A 616 -21.09 27.68 17.45
CA ARG A 616 -21.10 28.05 16.04
C ARG A 616 -22.48 28.47 15.56
N ASN A 617 -23.51 27.66 15.81
CA ASN A 617 -24.88 27.94 15.40
C ASN A 617 -25.40 29.23 16.02
N LEU A 618 -24.99 29.54 17.26
CA LEU A 618 -25.36 30.77 17.95
C LEU A 618 -24.73 31.99 17.25
N VAL A 619 -23.46 31.92 16.88
CA VAL A 619 -22.76 32.97 16.13
C VAL A 619 -23.38 33.18 14.75
N GLU A 620 -23.65 32.09 14.00
CA GLU A 620 -24.30 32.17 12.69
C GLU A 620 -25.68 32.84 12.79
N LYS A 621 -26.48 32.49 13.80
CA LYS A 621 -27.77 33.12 14.05
C LYS A 621 -27.63 34.61 14.42
N ALA A 622 -26.61 34.95 15.21
CA ALA A 622 -26.34 36.35 15.57
C ALA A 622 -25.95 37.21 14.34
N ILE A 623 -25.15 36.66 13.43
CA ILE A 623 -24.79 37.33 12.18
C ILE A 623 -26.03 37.62 11.30
N VAL A 624 -26.96 36.65 11.18
CA VAL A 624 -28.22 36.82 10.46
C VAL A 624 -29.09 37.89 11.11
N ASN A 625 -29.18 37.90 12.44
CA ASN A 625 -29.94 38.89 13.18
C ASN A 625 -29.34 40.29 13.05
N GLN A 626 -28.00 40.42 13.13
CA GLN A 626 -27.28 41.68 12.87
C GLN A 626 -27.62 42.22 11.48
N ALA A 627 -27.54 41.37 10.44
CA ALA A 627 -27.88 41.81 9.09
C ALA A 627 -29.32 42.39 9.01
N THR A 628 -30.25 41.77 9.75
CA THR A 628 -31.63 42.28 9.85
C THR A 628 -31.74 43.60 10.60
N ARG A 629 -30.94 43.80 11.67
CA ARG A 629 -30.85 45.05 12.43
C ARG A 629 -30.27 46.19 11.60
N LEU A 630 -29.19 45.90 10.85
CA LEU A 630 -28.53 46.89 9.97
C LEU A 630 -29.42 47.41 8.84
N LEU A 631 -30.42 46.63 8.39
CA LEU A 631 -31.42 47.15 7.45
C LEU A 631 -32.30 48.26 8.06
N LYS A 632 -32.45 48.31 9.39
CA LYS A 632 -33.25 49.30 10.13
C LYS A 632 -32.38 50.47 10.63
N GLU A 633 -31.15 50.20 11.04
CA GLU A 633 -30.21 51.12 11.66
C GLU A 633 -28.99 51.39 10.79
N LYS A 634 -29.05 52.40 9.93
CA LYS A 634 -27.98 52.68 8.94
C LYS A 634 -26.63 53.16 9.51
N ALA A 635 -26.53 53.43 10.82
CA ALA A 635 -25.33 53.98 11.47
C ALA A 635 -24.56 52.94 12.33
N ALA A 636 -24.96 51.65 12.37
CA ALA A 636 -24.31 50.65 13.17
C ALA A 636 -23.07 50.06 12.47
N SER A 637 -22.08 49.62 13.24
CA SER A 637 -20.88 48.96 12.72
C SER A 637 -21.22 47.63 12.04
N MET A 638 -20.59 47.34 10.88
CA MET A 638 -20.84 46.13 10.11
C MET A 638 -20.11 44.91 10.66
N ASP A 639 -19.11 45.09 11.50
CA ASP A 639 -18.26 44.06 12.06
C ASP A 639 -18.52 43.77 13.55
N GLN A 640 -19.45 44.54 14.19
CA GLN A 640 -19.79 44.42 15.59
C GLN A 640 -21.14 43.71 15.79
N LEU A 641 -21.13 42.62 16.58
CA LEU A 641 -22.33 41.95 17.08
C LEU A 641 -22.73 42.49 18.46
N CYS A 642 -24.01 42.87 18.62
CA CYS A 642 -24.56 43.36 19.87
C CYS A 642 -25.33 42.24 20.60
N LEU A 643 -25.63 42.44 21.87
CA LEU A 643 -26.34 41.43 22.71
C LEU A 643 -27.70 41.05 22.10
N GLU A 644 -28.39 42.02 21.48
CA GLU A 644 -29.68 41.80 20.83
C GLU A 644 -29.60 40.84 19.66
N ASP A 645 -28.44 40.80 18.95
CA ASP A 645 -28.26 39.97 17.80
C ASP A 645 -28.24 38.48 18.18
N PHE A 646 -27.80 38.15 19.38
CA PHE A 646 -27.74 36.77 19.87
C PHE A 646 -29.11 36.19 20.26
N ALA A 647 -30.13 37.05 20.48
CA ALA A 647 -31.49 36.67 20.86
C ALA A 647 -31.46 35.53 21.91
N LEU A 648 -30.76 35.80 23.03
CA LEU A 648 -30.60 34.85 24.13
C LEU A 648 -31.97 34.78 24.85
N ASP A 649 -32.85 33.88 24.39
CA ASP A 649 -34.11 33.63 25.06
C ASP A 649 -33.83 33.01 26.45
N LYS A 650 -34.54 33.52 27.50
CA LYS A 650 -34.47 33.12 28.86
C LYS A 650 -34.99 31.70 29.08
#